data_bd8430ca02f4001e1933c50f658370c3
#
_entry.id   bd8430ca02f4001e1933c50f658370c3
#
_cell.length_a   1.000
_cell.length_b   1.000
_cell.length_c   1.000
_cell.angle_alpha   90.00
_cell.angle_beta   90.00
_cell.angle_gamma   90.00
#
_symmetry.space_group_name_H-M   'P 1'
#
loop_
_entity.id
_entity.type
_entity.pdbx_description
1 polymer ?
#
loop_
_entity_poly.entity_id
_entity_poly.type
_entity_poly.pdbx_seq_one_letter_code
_entity_poly.pdbx_strand_id
1 'polypeptide(L)'
;MSVVGFDIGNENCVIAVVKQRGIDVLLNDESKRETPAVVCFGEKQRFLGSAGAASAVMNPKSTVSQVKRLIGTKFSEPDIQNELKLFPFETSEAPDGGILIHLKYLGETHTFTLVQIMAMLFAHLRELAEKNLEILVSDCVIGIPSYFSDLQRRAYLDAASIAGLKPLRLMHDCTATALSYGIYKMDYSASGPTYVAFVDIGQCDTQVSIASFESGHMKILSHSFDSNLGGRDFDEVLFHHFAEKFKEQYGIDVYSNVKACIRLRTACEKLKKVLSANPEAPLNIECLMDEKDVKGFIKREEFEKLTSRLLERIVLPCSKALADAGLSADKIHSVELVGSGSRIPAITRSLASVFKREPRRSLNASECVARGCALQGAMLSPVFRVREYEVQDSLPFSIGLLLDESPIGTGTNGILFPKGQPIPSIKVLTFQRSSSFKLEAFYANPYELPPATSPKISCFTIGPIQGTCSEKARVKVKVHLNLHGIVRVESATLIDDHVGNSVSRGEVHSMDAMDVDGASVSGGSERVANGVEDSASIQTESSHPSAKATKEEKSTRRLEIPVSENIYGGMTKVELSEAQEKELQLAQQDRTMEETKNKKNALESYVYEMRNKLFSTYRSFASDQEREGISRSLQQTEEWLYDEGDDETESAYTSKMEDLKKLVDPIENRYKDEDARTEATRDLLKCIVDYRTAVDSLPPKDKELIVNECTKAEQWLREKTQEQDSLPRNIDPVLWSSDIKSKTDELNLACKHILRCRASPNRSDQQDTSDHT
;
A
#
# COMPACT_ATOMS: atom_id res chain seq x y z
N MET A 1 1.29 0.90 15.15
CA MET A 1 1.52 1.32 13.75
C MET A 1 2.22 0.17 13.05
N SER A 2 1.70 -0.27 11.92
CA SER A 2 2.37 -1.27 11.08
C SER A 2 3.03 -0.56 9.93
N VAL A 3 4.24 -0.97 9.58
CA VAL A 3 4.93 -0.52 8.36
C VAL A 3 4.73 -1.58 7.29
N VAL A 4 4.31 -1.16 6.12
CA VAL A 4 3.95 -2.04 5.00
C VAL A 4 5.00 -1.90 3.89
N GLY A 5 5.34 -3.01 3.24
CA GLY A 5 6.16 -3.04 2.04
C GLY A 5 5.29 -3.21 0.81
N PHE A 6 5.47 -2.32 -0.17
CA PHE A 6 4.78 -2.39 -1.46
C PHE A 6 5.76 -2.72 -2.58
N ASP A 7 5.40 -3.69 -3.39
CA ASP A 7 5.92 -3.88 -4.73
C ASP A 7 4.87 -3.40 -5.73
N ILE A 8 5.19 -2.35 -6.46
CA ILE A 8 4.31 -1.79 -7.49
C ILE A 8 4.82 -2.27 -8.85
N GLY A 9 4.34 -3.44 -9.24
CA GLY A 9 4.66 -4.01 -10.55
C GLY A 9 3.94 -3.31 -11.70
N ASN A 10 4.37 -3.56 -12.93
CA ASN A 10 3.72 -3.01 -14.13
C ASN A 10 2.38 -3.68 -14.43
N GLU A 11 2.22 -4.95 -14.04
CA GLU A 11 1.00 -5.75 -14.24
C GLU A 11 0.30 -6.06 -12.92
N ASN A 12 1.04 -6.42 -11.88
CA ASN A 12 0.50 -6.76 -10.57
C ASN A 12 1.29 -6.08 -9.46
N CYS A 13 0.60 -5.76 -8.38
CA CYS A 13 1.16 -5.22 -7.13
C CYS A 13 1.13 -6.28 -6.04
N VAL A 14 2.06 -6.21 -5.09
CA VAL A 14 2.13 -7.10 -3.92
C VAL A 14 2.31 -6.28 -2.66
N ILE A 15 1.62 -6.67 -1.59
CA ILE A 15 1.67 -6.03 -0.27
C ILE A 15 2.25 -7.03 0.73
N ALA A 16 3.27 -6.64 1.47
CA ALA A 16 3.84 -7.45 2.54
C ALA A 16 3.94 -6.67 3.86
N VAL A 17 3.85 -7.38 4.96
CA VAL A 17 3.91 -6.81 6.31
C VAL A 17 4.74 -7.70 7.23
N VAL A 18 5.47 -7.08 8.17
CA VAL A 18 6.16 -7.81 9.22
C VAL A 18 5.21 -8.07 10.37
N LYS A 19 5.01 -9.35 10.71
CA LYS A 19 4.25 -9.83 11.87
C LYS A 19 5.20 -10.49 12.89
N GLN A 20 4.67 -10.85 14.07
CA GLN A 20 5.46 -11.42 15.17
C GLN A 20 6.30 -12.65 14.82
N ARG A 21 5.95 -13.41 13.78
CA ARG A 21 6.59 -14.67 13.39
C ARG A 21 7.25 -14.65 12.00
N GLY A 22 7.34 -13.49 11.35
CA GLY A 22 7.93 -13.38 10.02
C GLY A 22 7.24 -12.33 9.14
N ILE A 23 7.37 -12.51 7.83
CA ILE A 23 6.79 -11.60 6.84
C ILE A 23 5.63 -12.31 6.16
N ASP A 24 4.44 -11.71 6.22
CA ASP A 24 3.26 -12.18 5.51
C ASP A 24 3.00 -11.30 4.29
N VAL A 25 2.53 -11.92 3.21
CA VAL A 25 1.96 -11.24 2.06
C VAL A 25 0.46 -11.17 2.24
N LEU A 26 -0.09 -9.97 2.13
CA LEU A 26 -1.52 -9.71 2.31
C LEU A 26 -2.31 -10.17 1.08
N LEU A 27 -3.55 -10.55 1.32
CA LEU A 27 -4.45 -11.00 0.27
C LEU A 27 -5.34 -9.85 -0.22
N ASN A 28 -5.67 -9.87 -1.50
CA ASN A 28 -6.69 -8.98 -2.07
C ASN A 28 -8.11 -9.52 -1.82
N ASP A 29 -9.13 -8.83 -2.33
CA ASP A 29 -10.54 -9.21 -2.15
C ASP A 29 -10.91 -10.57 -2.79
N GLU A 30 -10.10 -11.05 -3.74
CA GLU A 30 -10.23 -12.39 -4.34
C GLU A 30 -9.38 -13.47 -3.63
N SER A 31 -8.84 -13.18 -2.46
CA SER A 31 -7.92 -14.06 -1.71
C SER A 31 -6.65 -14.43 -2.48
N LYS A 32 -6.21 -13.56 -3.40
CA LYS A 32 -4.95 -13.69 -4.14
C LYS A 32 -3.88 -12.80 -3.52
N ARG A 33 -2.60 -13.18 -3.67
CA ARG A 33 -1.44 -12.43 -3.16
C ARG A 33 -0.99 -11.32 -4.11
N GLU A 34 -1.40 -11.38 -5.36
CA GLU A 34 -1.10 -10.40 -6.40
C GLU A 34 -2.38 -9.63 -6.73
N THR A 35 -2.29 -8.31 -6.78
CA THR A 35 -3.39 -7.41 -7.11
C THR A 35 -3.08 -6.75 -8.45
N PRO A 36 -3.95 -6.86 -9.48
CA PRO A 36 -3.72 -6.22 -10.76
C PRO A 36 -3.51 -4.71 -10.65
N ALA A 37 -2.52 -4.16 -11.35
CA ALA A 37 -2.23 -2.73 -11.41
C ALA A 37 -3.14 -2.04 -12.44
N VAL A 38 -4.45 -2.06 -12.19
CA VAL A 38 -5.49 -1.60 -13.13
C VAL A 38 -6.43 -0.62 -12.45
N VAL A 39 -6.76 0.46 -13.16
CA VAL A 39 -7.80 1.45 -12.83
C VAL A 39 -8.78 1.49 -13.99
N CYS A 40 -10.03 1.12 -13.77
CA CYS A 40 -11.09 1.17 -14.76
C CYS A 40 -12.18 2.14 -14.31
N PHE A 41 -12.54 3.08 -15.16
CA PHE A 41 -13.65 4.00 -14.93
C PHE A 41 -14.92 3.43 -15.57
N GLY A 42 -15.85 3.04 -14.72
CA GLY A 42 -17.19 2.67 -15.14
C GLY A 42 -18.08 3.91 -15.31
N GLU A 43 -19.37 3.68 -15.53
CA GLU A 43 -20.33 4.79 -15.74
C GLU A 43 -20.52 5.65 -14.47
N LYS A 44 -20.54 5.02 -13.28
CA LYS A 44 -20.88 5.67 -12.01
C LYS A 44 -19.81 5.57 -10.92
N GLN A 45 -18.87 4.63 -11.05
CA GLN A 45 -17.80 4.38 -10.08
C GLN A 45 -16.53 3.90 -10.76
N ARG A 46 -15.41 4.00 -10.05
CA ARG A 46 -14.16 3.38 -10.45
C ARG A 46 -14.13 1.91 -9.98
N PHE A 47 -13.41 1.11 -10.73
CA PHE A 47 -13.06 -0.26 -10.36
C PHE A 47 -11.54 -0.37 -10.30
N LEU A 48 -10.99 -0.76 -9.17
CA LEU A 48 -9.56 -0.81 -8.91
C LEU A 48 -9.11 -2.27 -8.72
N GLY A 49 -7.84 -2.55 -9.03
CA GLY A 49 -7.28 -3.87 -8.82
C GLY A 49 -8.01 -4.98 -9.58
N SER A 50 -8.46 -6.02 -8.87
CA SER A 50 -9.15 -7.19 -9.45
C SER A 50 -10.47 -6.81 -10.12
N ALA A 51 -11.26 -5.92 -9.49
CA ALA A 51 -12.51 -5.43 -10.07
C ALA A 51 -12.25 -4.63 -11.35
N GLY A 52 -11.18 -3.82 -11.39
CA GLY A 52 -10.73 -3.09 -12.56
C GLY A 52 -10.33 -4.02 -13.71
N ALA A 53 -9.56 -5.06 -13.41
CA ALA A 53 -9.15 -6.06 -14.40
C ALA A 53 -10.34 -6.85 -14.97
N ALA A 54 -11.32 -7.19 -14.14
CA ALA A 54 -12.55 -7.85 -14.59
C ALA A 54 -13.40 -6.96 -15.53
N SER A 55 -13.42 -5.64 -15.28
CA SER A 55 -14.17 -4.66 -16.06
C SER A 55 -13.46 -4.20 -17.34
N ALA A 56 -12.17 -4.47 -17.49
CA ALA A 56 -11.31 -3.96 -18.56
C ALA A 56 -11.78 -4.33 -19.98
N VAL A 57 -12.29 -5.55 -20.16
CA VAL A 57 -12.76 -6.02 -21.47
C VAL A 57 -14.04 -5.31 -21.89
N MET A 58 -14.90 -4.93 -20.92
CA MET A 58 -16.13 -4.21 -21.20
C MET A 58 -15.89 -2.73 -21.45
N ASN A 59 -14.93 -2.14 -20.72
CA ASN A 59 -14.60 -0.72 -20.74
C ASN A 59 -13.14 -0.45 -21.16
N PRO A 60 -12.67 -0.94 -22.33
CA PRO A 60 -11.25 -0.87 -22.69
C PRO A 60 -10.72 0.56 -22.81
N LYS A 61 -11.54 1.50 -23.33
CA LYS A 61 -11.15 2.91 -23.50
C LYS A 61 -11.13 3.72 -22.20
N SER A 62 -11.75 3.21 -21.15
CA SER A 62 -11.77 3.81 -19.81
C SER A 62 -10.94 2.99 -18.79
N THR A 63 -10.12 2.06 -19.26
CA THR A 63 -9.24 1.22 -18.43
C THR A 63 -7.79 1.62 -18.63
N VAL A 64 -7.11 1.94 -17.53
CA VAL A 64 -5.70 2.29 -17.48
C VAL A 64 -4.93 1.20 -16.76
N SER A 65 -3.89 0.70 -17.41
CA SER A 65 -2.95 -0.29 -16.87
C SER A 65 -1.52 0.05 -17.32
N GLN A 66 -0.52 -0.64 -16.77
CA GLN A 66 0.88 -0.52 -17.15
C GLN A 66 1.46 0.91 -17.00
N VAL A 67 1.00 1.65 -15.98
CA VAL A 67 1.35 3.05 -15.72
C VAL A 67 2.83 3.21 -15.33
N LYS A 68 3.44 2.17 -14.73
CA LYS A 68 4.82 2.19 -14.22
C LYS A 68 5.84 2.64 -15.26
N ARG A 69 5.66 2.24 -16.53
CA ARG A 69 6.57 2.61 -17.62
C ARG A 69 6.44 4.05 -18.09
N LEU A 70 5.25 4.62 -17.96
CA LEU A 70 4.92 5.93 -18.52
C LEU A 70 5.15 7.08 -17.53
N ILE A 71 5.15 6.79 -16.21
CA ILE A 71 5.24 7.83 -15.19
C ILE A 71 6.58 8.58 -15.27
N GLY A 72 6.53 9.91 -15.25
CA GLY A 72 7.71 10.77 -15.31
C GLY A 72 8.44 10.77 -16.65
N THR A 73 7.80 10.28 -17.73
CA THR A 73 8.32 10.36 -19.10
C THR A 73 7.66 11.50 -19.88
N LYS A 74 8.27 11.90 -20.99
CA LYS A 74 7.74 12.96 -21.85
C LYS A 74 6.90 12.41 -22.99
N PHE A 75 5.75 13.06 -23.24
CA PHE A 75 4.82 12.67 -24.29
C PHE A 75 5.45 12.66 -25.70
N SER A 76 6.28 13.67 -26.01
CA SER A 76 6.88 13.86 -27.34
C SER A 76 7.96 12.85 -27.72
N GLU A 77 8.43 12.01 -26.76
CA GLU A 77 9.49 11.03 -27.03
C GLU A 77 9.01 9.89 -27.94
N PRO A 78 9.77 9.53 -29.00
CA PRO A 78 9.34 8.52 -29.98
C PRO A 78 9.01 7.15 -29.39
N ASP A 79 9.81 6.69 -28.41
CA ASP A 79 9.59 5.40 -27.74
C ASP A 79 8.29 5.41 -26.94
N ILE A 80 7.99 6.54 -26.29
CA ILE A 80 6.74 6.73 -25.55
C ILE A 80 5.55 6.80 -26.50
N GLN A 81 5.67 7.51 -27.63
CA GLN A 81 4.62 7.56 -28.65
C GLN A 81 4.31 6.17 -29.22
N ASN A 82 5.31 5.30 -29.39
CA ASN A 82 5.10 3.92 -29.81
C ASN A 82 4.43 3.08 -28.72
N GLU A 83 4.80 3.32 -27.47
CA GLU A 83 4.16 2.68 -26.32
C GLU A 83 2.68 3.06 -26.20
N LEU A 84 2.36 4.35 -26.32
CA LEU A 84 1.00 4.88 -26.21
C LEU A 84 0.03 4.31 -27.25
N LYS A 85 0.53 3.91 -28.44
CA LYS A 85 -0.28 3.24 -29.47
C LYS A 85 -0.81 1.86 -29.04
N LEU A 86 -0.21 1.25 -28.04
CA LEU A 86 -0.66 -0.06 -27.51
C LEU A 86 -1.89 0.05 -26.61
N PHE A 87 -2.18 1.26 -26.11
CA PHE A 87 -3.27 1.51 -25.19
C PHE A 87 -4.54 2.00 -25.91
N PRO A 88 -5.73 1.58 -25.45
CA PRO A 88 -6.99 1.97 -26.07
C PRO A 88 -7.55 3.32 -25.63
N PHE A 89 -7.00 3.92 -24.56
CA PHE A 89 -7.42 5.23 -24.05
C PHE A 89 -6.76 6.40 -24.80
N GLU A 90 -7.41 7.55 -24.76
CA GLU A 90 -6.91 8.75 -25.42
C GLU A 90 -5.87 9.47 -24.54
N THR A 91 -4.83 10.01 -25.18
CA THR A 91 -3.74 10.72 -24.48
C THR A 91 -3.40 12.03 -25.17
N SER A 92 -2.90 13.00 -24.39
CA SER A 92 -2.37 14.26 -24.89
C SER A 92 -1.15 14.70 -24.10
N GLU A 93 -0.44 15.70 -24.62
CA GLU A 93 0.69 16.32 -23.93
C GLU A 93 0.22 17.29 -22.86
N ALA A 94 0.81 17.18 -21.66
CA ALA A 94 0.60 18.13 -20.56
C ALA A 94 1.44 19.41 -20.77
N PRO A 95 1.10 20.53 -20.10
CA PRO A 95 1.86 21.79 -20.19
C PRO A 95 3.35 21.67 -19.80
N ASP A 96 3.67 20.71 -18.94
CA ASP A 96 5.03 20.37 -18.50
C ASP A 96 5.75 19.39 -19.43
N GLY A 97 5.08 18.95 -20.52
CA GLY A 97 5.55 17.91 -21.45
C GLY A 97 5.27 16.49 -20.99
N GLY A 98 4.57 16.29 -19.88
CA GLY A 98 4.13 14.98 -19.38
C GLY A 98 2.98 14.40 -20.20
N ILE A 99 2.38 13.31 -19.70
CA ILE A 99 1.29 12.60 -20.35
C ILE A 99 -0.01 12.85 -19.61
N LEU A 100 -1.05 13.26 -20.31
CA LEU A 100 -2.44 13.32 -19.84
C LEU A 100 -3.26 12.18 -20.44
N ILE A 101 -4.11 11.58 -19.63
CA ILE A 101 -5.04 10.53 -20.02
C ILE A 101 -6.46 11.07 -19.96
N HIS A 102 -7.23 10.84 -21.04
CA HIS A 102 -8.63 11.26 -21.15
C HIS A 102 -9.56 10.05 -20.99
N LEU A 103 -10.43 10.09 -20.00
CA LEU A 103 -11.32 8.98 -19.65
C LEU A 103 -12.77 9.48 -19.53
N LYS A 104 -13.72 8.66 -19.96
CA LYS A 104 -15.15 8.92 -19.74
C LYS A 104 -15.57 8.46 -18.36
N TYR A 105 -16.17 9.35 -17.58
CA TYR A 105 -16.67 9.08 -16.24
C TYR A 105 -17.84 10.01 -15.90
N LEU A 106 -18.92 9.48 -15.33
CA LEU A 106 -20.16 10.23 -15.02
C LEU A 106 -20.73 11.00 -16.22
N GLY A 107 -20.61 10.42 -17.44
CA GLY A 107 -21.10 11.04 -18.69
C GLY A 107 -20.18 12.11 -19.29
N GLU A 108 -19.11 12.50 -18.59
CA GLU A 108 -18.18 13.54 -19.02
C GLU A 108 -16.78 12.97 -19.31
N THR A 109 -15.96 13.74 -20.04
CA THR A 109 -14.54 13.40 -20.25
C THR A 109 -13.70 14.07 -19.17
N HIS A 110 -13.06 13.27 -18.35
CA HIS A 110 -12.13 13.71 -17.31
C HIS A 110 -10.70 13.49 -17.74
N THR A 111 -9.83 14.42 -17.32
CA THR A 111 -8.40 14.34 -17.60
C THR A 111 -7.63 14.05 -16.32
N PHE A 112 -6.69 13.11 -16.42
CA PHE A 112 -5.84 12.68 -15.30
C PHE A 112 -4.38 12.65 -15.70
N THR A 113 -3.49 13.02 -14.77
CA THR A 113 -2.06 12.78 -14.89
C THR A 113 -1.74 11.33 -14.51
N LEU A 114 -0.58 10.83 -14.93
CA LEU A 114 -0.11 9.50 -14.52
C LEU A 114 0.12 9.40 -13.01
N VAL A 115 0.49 10.49 -12.36
CA VAL A 115 0.65 10.57 -10.89
C VAL A 115 -0.69 10.35 -10.19
N GLN A 116 -1.78 10.94 -10.70
CA GLN A 116 -3.13 10.73 -10.16
C GLN A 116 -3.59 9.27 -10.35
N ILE A 117 -3.35 8.67 -11.51
CA ILE A 117 -3.68 7.25 -11.73
C ILE A 117 -2.89 6.33 -10.79
N MET A 118 -1.59 6.60 -10.60
CA MET A 118 -0.76 5.86 -9.65
C MET A 118 -1.25 6.04 -8.20
N ALA A 119 -1.69 7.25 -7.85
CA ALA A 119 -2.26 7.53 -6.53
C ALA A 119 -3.54 6.72 -6.25
N MET A 120 -4.39 6.52 -7.25
CA MET A 120 -5.57 5.65 -7.14
C MET A 120 -5.18 4.20 -6.82
N LEU A 121 -4.13 3.69 -7.46
CA LEU A 121 -3.59 2.36 -7.15
C LEU A 121 -3.02 2.30 -5.72
N PHE A 122 -2.26 3.30 -5.30
CA PHE A 122 -1.74 3.37 -3.93
C PHE A 122 -2.86 3.46 -2.88
N ALA A 123 -3.91 4.24 -3.14
CA ALA A 123 -5.06 4.34 -2.25
C ALA A 123 -5.76 2.99 -2.10
N HIS A 124 -5.97 2.26 -3.21
CA HIS A 124 -6.54 0.92 -3.18
C HIS A 124 -5.68 -0.09 -2.41
N LEU A 125 -4.36 -0.09 -2.65
CA LEU A 125 -3.44 -0.98 -1.93
C LEU A 125 -3.37 -0.66 -0.43
N ARG A 126 -3.47 0.63 -0.05
CA ARG A 126 -3.60 1.07 1.34
C ARG A 126 -4.88 0.52 1.97
N GLU A 127 -6.02 0.66 1.30
CA GLU A 127 -7.31 0.13 1.79
C GLU A 127 -7.28 -1.39 1.97
N LEU A 128 -6.70 -2.13 1.02
CA LEU A 128 -6.50 -3.58 1.16
C LEU A 128 -5.63 -3.92 2.38
N ALA A 129 -4.56 -3.16 2.62
CA ALA A 129 -3.71 -3.35 3.78
C ALA A 129 -4.44 -3.04 5.09
N GLU A 130 -5.19 -1.93 5.16
CA GLU A 130 -5.98 -1.51 6.31
C GLU A 130 -7.08 -2.54 6.64
N LYS A 131 -7.76 -3.07 5.64
CA LYS A 131 -8.78 -4.12 5.77
C LYS A 131 -8.21 -5.43 6.32
N ASN A 132 -7.03 -5.85 5.83
CA ASN A 132 -6.36 -7.07 6.31
C ASN A 132 -5.75 -6.94 7.70
N LEU A 133 -5.35 -5.73 8.10
CA LEU A 133 -4.65 -5.47 9.35
C LEU A 133 -5.57 -4.90 10.44
N GLU A 134 -6.78 -4.47 10.07
CA GLU A 134 -7.77 -3.80 10.93
C GLU A 134 -7.22 -2.54 11.63
N ILE A 135 -6.22 -1.89 11.02
CA ILE A 135 -5.57 -0.67 11.50
C ILE A 135 -5.25 0.27 10.34
N LEU A 136 -5.18 1.57 10.63
CA LEU A 136 -4.75 2.57 9.64
C LEU A 136 -3.28 2.37 9.24
N VAL A 137 -3.01 2.50 7.94
CA VAL A 137 -1.69 2.38 7.32
C VAL A 137 -1.26 3.74 6.78
N SER A 138 -0.13 4.22 7.25
CA SER A 138 0.51 5.46 6.78
C SER A 138 1.95 5.19 6.32
N ASP A 139 2.78 4.61 7.20
CA ASP A 139 4.18 4.41 6.94
C ASP A 139 4.41 3.18 6.06
N CYS A 140 5.22 3.35 5.00
CA CYS A 140 5.51 2.28 4.05
C CYS A 140 6.92 2.37 3.48
N VAL A 141 7.37 1.28 2.87
CA VAL A 141 8.53 1.25 1.97
C VAL A 141 8.04 0.76 0.61
N ILE A 142 8.42 1.47 -0.45
CA ILE A 142 7.95 1.19 -1.81
C ILE A 142 9.13 0.74 -2.66
N GLY A 143 8.99 -0.42 -3.31
CA GLY A 143 9.90 -0.93 -4.32
C GLY A 143 9.82 -0.11 -5.60
N ILE A 144 10.98 0.26 -6.14
CA ILE A 144 11.10 0.98 -7.41
C ILE A 144 12.21 0.35 -8.27
N PRO A 145 12.10 0.41 -9.60
CA PRO A 145 13.20 0.03 -10.47
C PRO A 145 14.47 0.84 -10.19
N SER A 146 15.62 0.20 -10.27
CA SER A 146 16.90 0.86 -10.08
C SER A 146 17.13 2.02 -11.07
N TYR A 147 16.58 1.91 -12.26
CA TYR A 147 16.69 2.91 -13.32
C TYR A 147 15.77 4.12 -13.20
N PHE A 148 14.92 4.19 -12.16
CA PHE A 148 14.05 5.36 -11.96
C PHE A 148 14.85 6.64 -11.79
N SER A 149 14.53 7.62 -12.62
CA SER A 149 15.07 8.98 -12.54
C SER A 149 14.57 9.71 -11.28
N ASP A 150 15.18 10.84 -10.94
CA ASP A 150 14.75 11.70 -9.83
C ASP A 150 13.28 12.13 -10.00
N LEU A 151 12.86 12.49 -11.22
CA LEU A 151 11.47 12.84 -11.50
C LEU A 151 10.50 11.68 -11.25
N GLN A 152 10.84 10.46 -11.69
CA GLN A 152 10.00 9.28 -11.43
C GLN A 152 9.90 8.94 -9.93
N ARG A 153 11.00 9.10 -9.18
CA ARG A 153 11.00 8.92 -7.72
C ARG A 153 10.10 9.95 -7.03
N ARG A 154 10.17 11.22 -7.45
CA ARG A 154 9.28 12.27 -6.92
C ARG A 154 7.82 12.02 -7.28
N ALA A 155 7.54 11.60 -8.50
CA ALA A 155 6.19 11.22 -8.92
C ALA A 155 5.58 10.10 -8.06
N TYR A 156 6.39 9.12 -7.63
CA TYR A 156 5.95 8.07 -6.70
C TYR A 156 5.71 8.63 -5.29
N LEU A 157 6.52 9.56 -4.81
CA LEU A 157 6.30 10.24 -3.52
C LEU A 157 5.03 11.10 -3.54
N ASP A 158 4.80 11.81 -4.65
CA ASP A 158 3.60 12.64 -4.85
C ASP A 158 2.34 11.75 -4.91
N ALA A 159 2.38 10.66 -5.68
CA ALA A 159 1.30 9.68 -5.74
C ALA A 159 0.99 9.05 -4.38
N ALA A 160 2.02 8.70 -3.62
CA ALA A 160 1.87 8.18 -2.25
C ALA A 160 1.26 9.23 -1.31
N SER A 161 1.67 10.49 -1.43
CA SER A 161 1.12 11.61 -0.64
C SER A 161 -0.35 11.85 -0.96
N ILE A 162 -0.75 11.80 -2.24
CA ILE A 162 -2.15 11.89 -2.67
C ILE A 162 -2.96 10.76 -2.04
N ALA A 163 -2.42 9.54 -2.01
CA ALA A 163 -3.04 8.37 -1.39
C ALA A 163 -3.03 8.38 0.15
N GLY A 164 -2.43 9.40 0.81
CA GLY A 164 -2.31 9.49 2.27
C GLY A 164 -1.24 8.56 2.87
N LEU A 165 -0.29 8.08 2.06
CA LEU A 165 0.86 7.30 2.49
C LEU A 165 2.08 8.18 2.74
N LYS A 166 2.97 7.75 3.64
CA LYS A 166 4.24 8.38 3.97
C LYS A 166 5.39 7.39 3.75
N PRO A 167 5.98 7.34 2.55
CA PRO A 167 7.09 6.45 2.29
C PRO A 167 8.31 6.82 3.16
N LEU A 168 8.76 5.87 3.99
CA LEU A 168 10.00 5.98 4.75
C LEU A 168 11.20 5.86 3.84
N ARG A 169 11.07 5.04 2.77
CA ARG A 169 12.10 4.82 1.76
C ARG A 169 11.46 4.42 0.42
N LEU A 170 12.00 4.95 -0.67
CA LEU A 170 11.92 4.31 -1.98
C LEU A 170 13.15 3.41 -2.10
N MET A 171 12.96 2.11 -2.29
CA MET A 171 14.02 1.11 -2.29
C MET A 171 14.11 0.45 -3.66
N HIS A 172 15.31 0.25 -4.19
CA HIS A 172 15.45 -0.45 -5.47
C HIS A 172 14.94 -1.90 -5.35
N ASP A 173 14.18 -2.36 -6.35
CA ASP A 173 13.61 -3.72 -6.41
C ASP A 173 14.69 -4.79 -6.19
N CYS A 174 15.86 -4.63 -6.85
CA CYS A 174 17.01 -5.54 -6.67
C CYS A 174 17.58 -5.50 -5.25
N THR A 175 17.61 -4.33 -4.60
CA THR A 175 18.09 -4.18 -3.22
C THR A 175 17.12 -4.83 -2.24
N ALA A 176 15.81 -4.68 -2.45
CA ALA A 176 14.79 -5.36 -1.67
C ALA A 176 14.87 -6.88 -1.82
N THR A 177 15.07 -7.37 -3.04
CA THR A 177 15.31 -8.79 -3.34
C THR A 177 16.56 -9.32 -2.65
N ALA A 178 17.67 -8.57 -2.70
CA ALA A 178 18.91 -8.92 -2.04
C ALA A 178 18.79 -8.95 -0.51
N LEU A 179 18.03 -8.03 0.09
CA LEU A 179 17.71 -8.03 1.52
C LEU A 179 16.89 -9.26 1.91
N SER A 180 15.86 -9.60 1.14
CA SER A 180 15.05 -10.81 1.35
C SER A 180 15.88 -12.08 1.30
N TYR A 181 16.91 -12.10 0.45
CA TYR A 181 17.84 -13.23 0.34
C TYR A 181 18.83 -13.30 1.50
N GLY A 182 19.44 -12.17 1.86
CA GLY A 182 20.61 -12.13 2.73
C GLY A 182 20.32 -12.15 4.22
N ILE A 183 19.21 -11.55 4.66
CA ILE A 183 18.93 -11.33 6.08
C ILE A 183 18.82 -12.64 6.91
N TYR A 184 18.39 -13.73 6.28
CA TYR A 184 18.24 -15.03 6.94
C TYR A 184 19.45 -15.93 6.84
N LYS A 185 20.46 -15.56 6.05
CA LYS A 185 21.69 -16.34 5.89
C LYS A 185 22.72 -15.96 6.93
N MET A 186 23.24 -16.95 7.63
CA MET A 186 24.27 -16.78 8.66
C MET A 186 25.63 -17.37 8.24
N ASP A 187 25.65 -18.19 7.20
CA ASP A 187 26.81 -18.99 6.81
C ASP A 187 27.71 -18.26 5.79
N TYR A 188 27.94 -16.97 6.03
CA TYR A 188 28.90 -16.23 5.20
C TYR A 188 30.31 -16.57 5.62
N SER A 189 31.19 -16.83 4.64
CA SER A 189 32.56 -17.20 4.87
C SER A 189 33.34 -16.11 5.62
N ALA A 190 34.07 -16.50 6.65
CA ALA A 190 35.00 -15.61 7.33
C ALA A 190 36.22 -15.18 6.42
N SER A 191 36.35 -15.79 5.24
CA SER A 191 37.47 -15.55 4.31
C SER A 191 37.23 -14.41 3.30
N GLY A 192 36.08 -13.74 3.36
CA GLY A 192 35.77 -12.60 2.48
C GLY A 192 34.31 -12.54 2.01
N PRO A 193 33.93 -11.49 1.25
CA PRO A 193 32.60 -11.27 0.81
C PRO A 193 32.08 -12.35 -0.17
N THR A 194 30.81 -12.71 -0.03
CA THR A 194 30.10 -13.62 -0.94
C THR A 194 29.36 -12.80 -1.99
N TYR A 195 29.67 -12.98 -3.27
CA TYR A 195 29.06 -12.25 -4.36
C TYR A 195 27.89 -13.02 -4.95
N VAL A 196 26.73 -12.36 -5.08
CA VAL A 196 25.51 -12.94 -5.64
C VAL A 196 24.98 -12.01 -6.74
N ALA A 197 24.64 -12.60 -7.86
CA ALA A 197 23.94 -11.89 -8.94
C ALA A 197 22.43 -12.10 -8.79
N PHE A 198 21.67 -11.02 -8.80
CA PHE A 198 20.21 -11.03 -8.86
C PHE A 198 19.79 -10.61 -10.27
N VAL A 199 19.02 -11.45 -10.94
CA VAL A 199 18.46 -11.19 -12.26
C VAL A 199 16.95 -11.19 -12.13
N ASP A 200 16.38 -10.01 -12.25
CA ASP A 200 14.95 -9.80 -12.22
C ASP A 200 14.43 -9.55 -13.64
N ILE A 201 13.56 -10.44 -14.11
CA ILE A 201 12.90 -10.26 -15.39
C ILE A 201 11.41 -10.11 -15.11
N GLY A 202 11.00 -8.85 -15.09
CA GLY A 202 9.64 -8.44 -14.83
C GLY A 202 8.71 -8.62 -16.05
N GLN A 203 7.58 -7.93 -15.98
CA GLN A 203 6.62 -7.90 -17.09
C GLN A 203 7.12 -6.98 -18.22
N CYS A 204 7.77 -5.85 -17.90
CA CYS A 204 8.17 -4.83 -18.87
C CYS A 204 9.65 -4.47 -18.86
N ASP A 205 10.43 -4.94 -17.90
CA ASP A 205 11.83 -4.59 -17.70
C ASP A 205 12.67 -5.79 -17.25
N THR A 206 13.98 -5.67 -17.45
CA THR A 206 14.99 -6.59 -16.93
C THR A 206 15.98 -5.80 -16.11
N GLN A 207 16.16 -6.17 -14.85
CA GLN A 207 17.12 -5.56 -13.93
C GLN A 207 18.14 -6.60 -13.46
N VAL A 208 19.39 -6.19 -13.37
CA VAL A 208 20.49 -7.06 -12.88
C VAL A 208 21.27 -6.28 -11.84
N SER A 209 21.52 -6.90 -10.70
CA SER A 209 22.42 -6.34 -9.68
C SER A 209 23.41 -7.38 -9.16
N ILE A 210 24.59 -6.91 -8.82
CA ILE A 210 25.60 -7.68 -8.12
C ILE A 210 25.67 -7.18 -6.69
N ALA A 211 25.45 -8.07 -5.73
CA ALA A 211 25.55 -7.76 -4.32
C ALA A 211 26.68 -8.55 -3.64
N SER A 212 27.34 -7.92 -2.68
CA SER A 212 28.24 -8.58 -1.74
C SER A 212 27.57 -8.76 -0.40
N PHE A 213 27.79 -9.91 0.23
CA PHE A 213 27.26 -10.27 1.53
C PHE A 213 28.37 -10.63 2.47
N GLU A 214 28.31 -10.08 3.67
CA GLU A 214 29.12 -10.40 4.82
C GLU A 214 28.22 -10.58 6.05
N SER A 215 28.77 -11.02 7.17
CA SER A 215 27.96 -11.20 8.38
C SER A 215 27.36 -9.88 8.85
N GLY A 216 26.02 -9.77 8.84
CA GLY A 216 25.29 -8.57 9.26
C GLY A 216 25.32 -7.40 8.29
N HIS A 217 25.87 -7.56 7.07
CA HIS A 217 26.02 -6.47 6.12
C HIS A 217 25.78 -6.95 4.67
N MET A 218 25.09 -6.14 3.89
CA MET A 218 24.99 -6.31 2.44
C MET A 218 25.27 -4.99 1.71
N LYS A 219 25.93 -5.10 0.56
CA LYS A 219 26.25 -3.95 -0.29
C LYS A 219 25.93 -4.27 -1.74
N ILE A 220 25.22 -3.38 -2.41
CA ILE A 220 25.03 -3.43 -3.85
C ILE A 220 26.25 -2.82 -4.53
N LEU A 221 26.94 -3.62 -5.36
CA LEU A 221 28.13 -3.22 -6.08
C LEU A 221 27.81 -2.57 -7.42
N SER A 222 26.79 -3.09 -8.12
CA SER A 222 26.38 -2.55 -9.43
C SER A 222 24.91 -2.79 -9.69
N HIS A 223 24.32 -1.89 -10.49
CA HIS A 223 23.03 -2.02 -11.12
C HIS A 223 23.17 -1.91 -12.64
N SER A 224 22.45 -2.75 -13.36
CA SER A 224 22.30 -2.67 -14.80
C SER A 224 20.88 -3.07 -15.20
N PHE A 225 20.39 -2.59 -16.32
CA PHE A 225 19.02 -2.79 -16.72
C PHE A 225 18.81 -2.71 -18.24
N ASP A 226 17.69 -3.27 -18.69
CA ASP A 226 17.01 -2.92 -19.94
C ASP A 226 15.55 -2.57 -19.57
N SER A 227 15.22 -1.27 -19.62
CA SER A 227 13.91 -0.75 -19.17
C SER A 227 12.77 -1.08 -20.15
N ASN A 228 13.08 -1.65 -21.31
CA ASN A 228 12.14 -1.99 -22.37
C ASN A 228 12.21 -3.46 -22.78
N LEU A 229 12.54 -4.36 -21.84
CA LEU A 229 12.65 -5.79 -22.08
C LEU A 229 12.13 -6.60 -20.91
N GLY A 230 10.95 -7.19 -21.05
CA GLY A 230 10.33 -8.05 -20.07
C GLY A 230 9.43 -9.12 -20.67
N GLY A 231 8.63 -9.76 -19.84
CA GLY A 231 7.71 -10.84 -20.25
C GLY A 231 6.71 -10.43 -21.33
N ARG A 232 6.30 -9.16 -21.32
CA ARG A 232 5.37 -8.58 -22.31
C ARG A 232 5.93 -8.60 -23.73
N ASP A 233 7.24 -8.34 -23.88
CA ASP A 233 7.84 -8.31 -25.21
C ASP A 233 7.82 -9.67 -25.87
N PHE A 234 7.92 -10.73 -25.08
CA PHE A 234 7.73 -12.12 -25.54
C PHE A 234 6.27 -12.40 -25.93
N ASP A 235 5.29 -11.82 -25.24
CA ASP A 235 3.88 -11.91 -25.58
C ASP A 235 3.57 -11.18 -26.88
N GLU A 236 4.15 -10.00 -27.11
CA GLU A 236 3.97 -9.24 -28.35
C GLU A 236 4.53 -10.00 -29.57
N VAL A 237 5.64 -10.73 -29.44
CA VAL A 237 6.13 -11.60 -30.51
C VAL A 237 5.10 -12.67 -30.87
N LEU A 238 4.48 -13.31 -29.87
CA LEU A 238 3.40 -14.27 -30.11
C LEU A 238 2.15 -13.60 -30.69
N PHE A 239 1.80 -12.42 -30.19
CA PHE A 239 0.66 -11.64 -30.69
C PHE A 239 0.82 -11.33 -32.18
N HIS A 240 1.96 -10.79 -32.61
CA HIS A 240 2.23 -10.49 -34.02
C HIS A 240 2.20 -11.75 -34.87
N HIS A 241 2.85 -12.82 -34.41
CA HIS A 241 2.86 -14.09 -35.12
C HIS A 241 1.44 -14.64 -35.38
N PHE A 242 0.58 -14.64 -34.36
CA PHE A 242 -0.79 -15.14 -34.49
C PHE A 242 -1.72 -14.16 -35.19
N ALA A 243 -1.53 -12.87 -35.06
CA ALA A 243 -2.31 -11.87 -35.79
C ALA A 243 -2.09 -11.99 -37.30
N GLU A 244 -0.84 -12.15 -37.74
CA GLU A 244 -0.52 -12.42 -39.15
C GLU A 244 -1.11 -13.76 -39.65
N LYS A 245 -0.92 -14.81 -38.87
CA LYS A 245 -1.44 -16.16 -39.18
C LYS A 245 -2.96 -16.18 -39.25
N PHE A 246 -3.68 -15.49 -38.38
CA PHE A 246 -5.13 -15.41 -38.41
C PHE A 246 -5.65 -14.53 -39.55
N LYS A 247 -4.88 -13.51 -39.95
CA LYS A 247 -5.17 -12.75 -41.15
C LYS A 247 -5.10 -13.62 -42.42
N GLU A 248 -4.07 -14.44 -42.50
CA GLU A 248 -3.90 -15.37 -43.63
C GLU A 248 -4.95 -16.52 -43.67
N GLN A 249 -5.21 -17.11 -42.49
CA GLN A 249 -6.06 -18.33 -42.43
C GLN A 249 -7.56 -18.03 -42.38
N TYR A 250 -7.95 -16.94 -41.67
CA TYR A 250 -9.36 -16.61 -41.40
C TYR A 250 -9.81 -15.32 -42.10
N GLY A 251 -8.88 -14.54 -42.67
CA GLY A 251 -9.18 -13.27 -43.33
C GLY A 251 -9.63 -12.18 -42.34
N ILE A 252 -9.19 -12.25 -41.04
CA ILE A 252 -9.51 -11.28 -40.00
C ILE A 252 -8.29 -10.40 -39.70
N ASP A 253 -8.51 -9.09 -39.59
CA ASP A 253 -7.48 -8.16 -39.16
C ASP A 253 -7.70 -7.79 -37.69
N VAL A 254 -7.00 -8.48 -36.80
CA VAL A 254 -7.11 -8.31 -35.36
C VAL A 254 -6.83 -6.87 -34.92
N TYR A 255 -5.92 -6.16 -35.63
CA TYR A 255 -5.56 -4.78 -35.29
C TYR A 255 -6.71 -3.78 -35.46
N SER A 256 -7.71 -4.11 -36.28
CA SER A 256 -8.88 -3.25 -36.50
C SER A 256 -9.88 -3.26 -35.32
N ASN A 257 -9.74 -4.19 -34.35
CA ASN A 257 -10.67 -4.36 -33.25
C ASN A 257 -9.94 -4.39 -31.88
N VAL A 258 -10.14 -3.36 -31.05
CA VAL A 258 -9.50 -3.24 -29.75
C VAL A 258 -9.79 -4.42 -28.82
N LYS A 259 -11.03 -4.92 -28.80
CA LYS A 259 -11.40 -6.08 -27.95
C LYS A 259 -10.70 -7.36 -28.44
N ALA A 260 -10.59 -7.55 -29.74
CA ALA A 260 -9.87 -8.68 -30.31
C ALA A 260 -8.37 -8.61 -29.99
N CYS A 261 -7.75 -7.43 -30.07
CA CYS A 261 -6.36 -7.22 -29.65
C CYS A 261 -6.13 -7.61 -28.19
N ILE A 262 -6.97 -7.15 -27.27
CA ILE A 262 -6.86 -7.46 -25.83
C ILE A 262 -7.02 -8.96 -25.60
N ARG A 263 -8.02 -9.59 -26.23
CA ARG A 263 -8.28 -11.03 -26.08
C ARG A 263 -7.13 -11.88 -26.63
N LEU A 264 -6.57 -11.51 -27.77
CA LEU A 264 -5.42 -12.23 -28.35
C LEU A 264 -4.16 -12.06 -27.49
N ARG A 265 -3.85 -10.83 -26.98
CA ARG A 265 -2.72 -10.61 -26.04
C ARG A 265 -2.87 -11.46 -24.79
N THR A 266 -4.04 -11.46 -24.17
CA THR A 266 -4.33 -12.31 -22.99
C THR A 266 -4.14 -13.80 -23.30
N ALA A 267 -4.55 -14.26 -24.48
CA ALA A 267 -4.36 -15.63 -24.89
C ALA A 267 -2.87 -15.97 -25.15
N CYS A 268 -2.11 -15.03 -25.73
CA CYS A 268 -0.66 -15.18 -25.95
C CYS A 268 0.13 -15.24 -24.63
N GLU A 269 -0.25 -14.44 -23.63
CA GLU A 269 0.32 -14.52 -22.29
C GLU A 269 0.08 -15.91 -21.66
N LYS A 270 -1.15 -16.42 -21.72
CA LYS A 270 -1.47 -17.78 -21.26
C LYS A 270 -0.67 -18.83 -22.02
N LEU A 271 -0.56 -18.67 -23.33
CA LEU A 271 0.23 -19.57 -24.21
C LEU A 271 1.71 -19.58 -23.82
N LYS A 272 2.32 -18.41 -23.59
CA LYS A 272 3.71 -18.29 -23.08
C LYS A 272 3.89 -19.06 -21.76
N LYS A 273 2.93 -18.91 -20.83
CA LYS A 273 2.95 -19.65 -19.54
C LYS A 273 2.91 -21.17 -19.77
N VAL A 274 2.08 -21.66 -20.69
CA VAL A 274 2.02 -23.08 -21.05
C VAL A 274 3.32 -23.55 -21.69
N LEU A 275 3.89 -22.77 -22.63
CA LEU A 275 5.17 -23.08 -23.28
C LEU A 275 6.36 -23.09 -22.30
N SER A 276 6.25 -22.46 -21.13
CA SER A 276 7.29 -22.55 -20.10
C SER A 276 7.41 -23.95 -19.50
N ALA A 277 6.33 -24.72 -19.47
CA ALA A 277 6.29 -26.09 -18.96
C ALA A 277 6.29 -27.14 -20.08
N ASN A 278 5.52 -26.89 -21.15
CA ASN A 278 5.28 -27.85 -22.22
C ASN A 278 6.12 -27.57 -23.49
N PRO A 279 6.51 -28.59 -24.27
CA PRO A 279 7.27 -28.37 -25.49
C PRO A 279 6.44 -27.76 -26.64
N GLU A 280 5.12 -27.78 -26.50
CA GLU A 280 4.18 -27.25 -27.50
C GLU A 280 2.87 -26.88 -26.83
N ALA A 281 2.12 -25.96 -27.44
CA ALA A 281 0.85 -25.49 -26.87
C ALA A 281 -0.13 -25.03 -27.97
N PRO A 282 -1.44 -25.34 -27.81
CA PRO A 282 -2.50 -24.81 -28.67
C PRO A 282 -2.93 -23.41 -28.18
N LEU A 283 -3.42 -22.60 -29.11
CA LEU A 283 -4.09 -21.35 -28.85
C LEU A 283 -5.47 -21.41 -29.53
N ASN A 284 -6.54 -21.40 -28.73
CA ASN A 284 -7.90 -21.40 -29.19
C ASN A 284 -8.65 -20.22 -28.58
N ILE A 285 -9.32 -19.43 -29.43
CA ILE A 285 -10.14 -18.30 -28.99
C ILE A 285 -11.46 -18.35 -29.72
N GLU A 286 -12.54 -18.59 -28.99
CA GLU A 286 -13.90 -18.57 -29.50
C GLU A 286 -14.36 -17.17 -29.84
N CYS A 287 -15.06 -16.96 -30.94
CA CYS A 287 -15.62 -15.67 -31.36
C CYS A 287 -14.63 -14.51 -31.21
N LEU A 288 -13.40 -14.63 -31.72
CA LEU A 288 -12.38 -13.60 -31.59
C LEU A 288 -12.82 -12.30 -32.25
N MET A 289 -13.29 -12.41 -33.52
CA MET A 289 -13.76 -11.33 -34.36
C MET A 289 -14.66 -11.88 -35.47
N ASP A 290 -15.67 -11.14 -35.93
CA ASP A 290 -16.61 -11.50 -37.00
C ASP A 290 -17.26 -12.88 -36.78
N GLU A 291 -17.60 -13.20 -35.53
CA GLU A 291 -18.17 -14.46 -35.07
C GLU A 291 -17.30 -15.69 -35.42
N LYS A 292 -16.00 -15.48 -35.69
CA LYS A 292 -15.07 -16.55 -36.06
C LYS A 292 -14.29 -17.08 -34.87
N ASP A 293 -14.27 -18.37 -34.71
CA ASP A 293 -13.37 -19.12 -33.85
C ASP A 293 -12.01 -19.25 -34.51
N VAL A 294 -10.95 -18.95 -33.78
CA VAL A 294 -9.58 -19.09 -34.29
C VAL A 294 -8.83 -20.15 -33.49
N LYS A 295 -8.03 -20.92 -34.21
CA LYS A 295 -7.18 -21.97 -33.65
C LYS A 295 -5.76 -21.79 -34.14
N GLY A 296 -4.83 -21.85 -33.21
CA GLY A 296 -3.40 -21.78 -33.46
C GLY A 296 -2.65 -22.88 -32.71
N PHE A 297 -1.43 -23.06 -33.07
CA PHE A 297 -0.52 -24.02 -32.44
C PHE A 297 0.91 -23.54 -32.66
N ILE A 298 1.75 -23.67 -31.64
CA ILE A 298 3.17 -23.33 -31.72
C ILE A 298 4.01 -24.28 -30.85
N LYS A 299 5.22 -24.62 -31.33
CA LYS A 299 6.22 -25.34 -30.55
C LYS A 299 7.14 -24.37 -29.82
N ARG A 300 7.66 -24.77 -28.65
CA ARG A 300 8.62 -23.97 -27.89
C ARG A 300 9.86 -23.58 -28.71
N GLU A 301 10.39 -24.51 -29.52
CA GLU A 301 11.55 -24.24 -30.38
C GLU A 301 11.28 -23.11 -31.40
N GLU A 302 10.08 -23.07 -31.95
CA GLU A 302 9.66 -22.02 -32.86
C GLU A 302 9.53 -20.68 -32.12
N PHE A 303 8.90 -20.68 -30.94
CA PHE A 303 8.82 -19.51 -30.07
C PHE A 303 10.20 -18.96 -29.68
N GLU A 304 11.13 -19.84 -29.26
CA GLU A 304 12.50 -19.45 -28.92
C GLU A 304 13.26 -18.87 -30.12
N LYS A 305 13.02 -19.38 -31.32
CA LYS A 305 13.58 -18.83 -32.57
C LYS A 305 13.02 -17.44 -32.88
N LEU A 306 11.72 -17.27 -32.77
CA LEU A 306 11.06 -15.97 -32.97
C LEU A 306 11.56 -14.91 -31.96
N THR A 307 11.88 -15.32 -30.72
CA THR A 307 12.32 -14.44 -29.64
C THR A 307 13.84 -14.33 -29.47
N SER A 308 14.63 -14.86 -30.43
CA SER A 308 16.10 -14.92 -30.33
C SER A 308 16.75 -13.56 -30.03
N ARG A 309 16.27 -12.47 -30.69
CA ARG A 309 16.76 -11.11 -30.44
C ARG A 309 16.49 -10.61 -29.02
N LEU A 310 15.36 -10.98 -28.42
CA LEU A 310 15.05 -10.64 -27.03
C LEU A 310 15.97 -11.40 -26.08
N LEU A 311 16.25 -12.68 -26.36
CA LEU A 311 17.18 -13.49 -25.56
C LEU A 311 18.60 -12.95 -25.59
N GLU A 312 19.06 -12.44 -26.74
CA GLU A 312 20.36 -11.76 -26.87
C GLU A 312 20.42 -10.49 -26.03
N ARG A 313 19.33 -9.68 -26.00
CA ARG A 313 19.25 -8.45 -25.22
C ARG A 313 19.33 -8.71 -23.72
N ILE A 314 18.75 -9.81 -23.18
CA ILE A 314 18.82 -10.17 -21.75
C ILE A 314 20.26 -10.35 -21.27
N VAL A 315 21.17 -10.78 -22.14
CA VAL A 315 22.58 -11.00 -21.81
C VAL A 315 23.33 -9.68 -21.55
N LEU A 316 22.93 -8.59 -22.20
CA LEU A 316 23.64 -7.31 -22.14
C LEU A 316 23.66 -6.71 -20.72
N PRO A 317 22.53 -6.57 -20.01
CA PRO A 317 22.55 -6.09 -18.62
C PRO A 317 23.38 -6.97 -17.69
N CYS A 318 23.39 -8.29 -17.91
CA CYS A 318 24.18 -9.22 -17.08
C CYS A 318 25.70 -8.97 -17.25
N SER A 319 26.15 -8.85 -18.49
CA SER A 319 27.55 -8.57 -18.79
C SER A 319 28.00 -7.19 -18.28
N LYS A 320 27.11 -6.18 -18.42
CA LYS A 320 27.37 -4.82 -17.93
C LYS A 320 27.43 -4.79 -16.39
N ALA A 321 26.53 -5.49 -15.69
CA ALA A 321 26.56 -5.56 -14.22
C ALA A 321 27.87 -6.18 -13.69
N LEU A 322 28.37 -7.23 -14.32
CA LEU A 322 29.66 -7.84 -13.98
C LEU A 322 30.82 -6.86 -14.21
N ALA A 323 30.84 -6.18 -15.36
CA ALA A 323 31.88 -5.19 -15.68
C ALA A 323 31.85 -4.01 -14.70
N ASP A 324 30.67 -3.45 -14.41
CA ASP A 324 30.52 -2.34 -13.46
C ASP A 324 30.90 -2.73 -12.02
N ALA A 325 30.71 -4.00 -11.62
CA ALA A 325 31.15 -4.52 -10.34
C ALA A 325 32.66 -4.85 -10.30
N GLY A 326 33.36 -4.84 -11.45
CA GLY A 326 34.75 -5.26 -11.55
C GLY A 326 34.97 -6.75 -11.27
N LEU A 327 33.97 -7.60 -11.50
CA LEU A 327 33.96 -9.01 -11.18
C LEU A 327 33.89 -9.88 -12.44
N SER A 328 34.64 -10.99 -12.43
CA SER A 328 34.44 -12.05 -13.43
C SER A 328 33.34 -13.01 -13.00
N ALA A 329 32.71 -13.68 -13.95
CA ALA A 329 31.63 -14.65 -13.69
C ALA A 329 32.02 -15.74 -12.69
N ASP A 330 33.31 -16.15 -12.66
CA ASP A 330 33.82 -17.18 -11.75
C ASP A 330 33.78 -16.76 -10.28
N LYS A 331 33.77 -15.44 -9.99
CA LYS A 331 33.71 -14.90 -8.63
C LYS A 331 32.29 -14.89 -8.07
N ILE A 332 31.28 -15.02 -8.93
CA ILE A 332 29.87 -15.05 -8.51
C ILE A 332 29.58 -16.38 -7.83
N HIS A 333 29.15 -16.34 -6.57
CA HIS A 333 28.81 -17.53 -5.79
C HIS A 333 27.50 -18.18 -6.24
N SER A 334 26.46 -17.38 -6.46
CA SER A 334 25.15 -17.83 -6.97
C SER A 334 24.50 -16.76 -7.84
N VAL A 335 23.60 -17.22 -8.72
CA VAL A 335 22.73 -16.38 -9.54
C VAL A 335 21.30 -16.65 -9.10
N GLU A 336 20.60 -15.66 -8.58
CA GLU A 336 19.20 -15.77 -8.17
C GLU A 336 18.32 -15.14 -9.24
N LEU A 337 17.40 -15.94 -9.77
CA LEU A 337 16.51 -15.55 -10.85
C LEU A 337 15.11 -15.31 -10.33
N VAL A 338 14.63 -14.08 -10.44
CA VAL A 338 13.33 -13.61 -9.96
C VAL A 338 12.54 -12.93 -11.09
N GLY A 339 11.34 -12.44 -10.77
CA GLY A 339 10.42 -11.87 -11.74
C GLY A 339 9.63 -12.92 -12.53
N SER A 340 8.39 -12.61 -12.89
CA SER A 340 7.48 -13.53 -13.55
C SER A 340 7.90 -13.88 -14.98
N GLY A 341 8.55 -12.95 -15.68
CA GLY A 341 9.10 -13.14 -17.05
C GLY A 341 10.25 -14.13 -17.12
N SER A 342 10.92 -14.38 -16.01
CA SER A 342 12.09 -15.28 -15.91
C SER A 342 11.79 -16.76 -16.15
N ARG A 343 10.50 -17.15 -16.23
CA ARG A 343 10.08 -18.57 -16.33
C ARG A 343 10.30 -19.20 -17.70
N ILE A 344 10.70 -18.44 -18.72
CA ILE A 344 11.00 -18.92 -20.07
C ILE A 344 12.30 -19.74 -20.03
N PRO A 345 12.29 -21.06 -20.46
CA PRO A 345 13.46 -21.93 -20.30
C PRO A 345 14.72 -21.45 -21.04
N ALA A 346 14.57 -20.82 -22.20
CA ALA A 346 15.70 -20.25 -22.95
C ALA A 346 16.45 -19.19 -22.16
N ILE A 347 15.78 -18.40 -21.34
CA ILE A 347 16.40 -17.40 -20.47
C ILE A 347 17.35 -18.06 -19.48
N THR A 348 16.94 -19.14 -18.81
CA THR A 348 17.79 -19.88 -17.88
C THR A 348 19.06 -20.36 -18.57
N ARG A 349 18.96 -20.90 -19.80
CA ARG A 349 20.13 -21.35 -20.58
C ARG A 349 21.07 -20.20 -20.96
N SER A 350 20.51 -19.05 -21.39
CA SER A 350 21.30 -17.86 -21.71
C SER A 350 22.06 -17.34 -20.50
N LEU A 351 21.42 -17.26 -19.33
CA LEU A 351 22.04 -16.82 -18.09
C LEU A 351 23.10 -17.81 -17.61
N ALA A 352 22.85 -19.13 -17.71
CA ALA A 352 23.85 -20.15 -17.38
C ALA A 352 25.12 -20.01 -18.23
N SER A 353 24.99 -19.63 -19.49
CA SER A 353 26.14 -19.36 -20.38
C SER A 353 26.94 -18.12 -19.93
N VAL A 354 26.27 -17.03 -19.55
CA VAL A 354 26.93 -15.79 -19.10
C VAL A 354 27.66 -15.95 -17.79
N PHE A 355 26.96 -16.48 -16.78
CA PHE A 355 27.49 -16.60 -15.42
C PHE A 355 28.27 -17.89 -15.18
N LYS A 356 28.33 -18.79 -16.18
CA LYS A 356 28.96 -20.13 -16.10
C LYS A 356 28.44 -20.95 -14.89
N ARG A 357 27.19 -20.72 -14.53
CA ARG A 357 26.48 -21.35 -13.41
C ARG A 357 24.99 -21.42 -13.71
N GLU A 358 24.35 -22.49 -13.25
CA GLU A 358 22.91 -22.62 -13.31
C GLU A 358 22.24 -21.59 -12.37
N PRO A 359 21.32 -20.75 -12.87
CA PRO A 359 20.53 -19.86 -12.04
C PRO A 359 19.66 -20.63 -11.05
N ARG A 360 19.57 -20.10 -9.83
CA ARG A 360 18.73 -20.62 -8.75
C ARG A 360 17.44 -19.82 -8.65
N ARG A 361 16.42 -20.42 -8.06
CA ARG A 361 15.12 -19.81 -7.75
C ARG A 361 14.78 -20.06 -6.29
N SER A 362 15.67 -19.62 -5.39
CA SER A 362 15.51 -19.83 -3.95
C SER A 362 14.54 -18.86 -3.31
N LEU A 363 14.23 -17.76 -4.00
CA LEU A 363 13.26 -16.75 -3.59
C LEU A 363 11.89 -16.94 -4.28
N ASN A 364 10.82 -16.51 -3.63
CA ASN A 364 9.54 -16.37 -4.31
C ASN A 364 9.61 -15.18 -5.28
N ALA A 365 9.55 -15.48 -6.57
CA ALA A 365 9.79 -14.53 -7.64
C ALA A 365 8.81 -13.35 -7.69
N SER A 366 7.57 -13.54 -7.20
CA SER A 366 6.53 -12.49 -7.17
C SER A 366 6.48 -11.72 -5.85
N GLU A 367 7.07 -12.25 -4.76
CA GLU A 367 6.90 -11.67 -3.42
C GLU A 367 8.20 -11.05 -2.86
N CYS A 368 9.35 -11.36 -3.43
CA CYS A 368 10.65 -11.04 -2.84
C CYS A 368 10.87 -9.52 -2.68
N VAL A 369 10.39 -8.70 -3.60
CA VAL A 369 10.49 -7.24 -3.53
C VAL A 369 9.63 -6.69 -2.38
N ALA A 370 8.34 -7.03 -2.34
CA ALA A 370 7.45 -6.58 -1.26
C ALA A 370 7.95 -7.04 0.12
N ARG A 371 8.44 -8.28 0.23
CA ARG A 371 9.03 -8.83 1.46
C ARG A 371 10.28 -8.05 1.89
N GLY A 372 11.16 -7.70 0.95
CA GLY A 372 12.33 -6.87 1.22
C GLY A 372 11.98 -5.46 1.66
N CYS A 373 10.98 -4.85 1.02
CA CYS A 373 10.43 -3.56 1.41
C CYS A 373 9.84 -3.59 2.83
N ALA A 374 9.07 -4.64 3.17
CA ALA A 374 8.53 -4.81 4.52
C ALA A 374 9.64 -4.98 5.58
N LEU A 375 10.68 -5.76 5.28
CA LEU A 375 11.87 -5.88 6.14
C LEU A 375 12.55 -4.54 6.38
N GLN A 376 12.81 -3.78 5.30
CA GLN A 376 13.40 -2.46 5.40
C GLN A 376 12.52 -1.52 6.23
N GLY A 377 11.21 -1.58 6.05
CA GLY A 377 10.27 -0.82 6.85
C GLY A 377 10.36 -1.14 8.34
N ALA A 378 10.44 -2.42 8.69
CA ALA A 378 10.64 -2.84 10.07
C ALA A 378 11.99 -2.39 10.66
N MET A 379 13.05 -2.37 9.84
CA MET A 379 14.38 -1.87 10.26
C MET A 379 14.38 -0.36 10.51
N LEU A 380 13.58 0.41 9.76
CA LEU A 380 13.45 1.86 9.92
C LEU A 380 12.48 2.26 11.03
N SER A 381 11.61 1.36 11.46
CA SER A 381 10.60 1.62 12.47
C SER A 381 11.12 1.38 13.88
N PRO A 382 10.95 2.31 14.84
CA PRO A 382 11.38 2.12 16.21
C PRO A 382 10.55 1.08 16.98
N VAL A 383 9.42 0.64 16.42
CA VAL A 383 8.47 -0.30 17.05
C VAL A 383 8.95 -1.75 16.94
N PHE A 384 9.68 -2.07 15.85
CA PHE A 384 10.15 -3.43 15.59
C PHE A 384 11.58 -3.64 16.07
N ARG A 385 11.81 -4.76 16.75
CA ARG A 385 13.17 -5.24 17.06
C ARG A 385 13.59 -6.22 15.96
N VAL A 386 14.24 -5.69 14.94
CA VAL A 386 14.86 -6.48 13.87
C VAL A 386 16.34 -6.72 14.20
N ARG A 387 16.88 -7.83 13.74
CA ARG A 387 18.31 -8.11 13.81
C ARG A 387 19.09 -6.93 13.20
N GLU A 388 20.20 -6.55 13.83
CA GLU A 388 21.13 -5.58 13.24
C GLU A 388 21.64 -6.11 11.89
N TYR A 389 21.31 -5.37 10.84
CA TYR A 389 21.69 -5.70 9.47
C TYR A 389 21.83 -4.40 8.67
N GLU A 390 23.02 -4.19 8.12
CA GLU A 390 23.29 -2.99 7.33
C GLU A 390 22.95 -3.24 5.85
N VAL A 391 22.19 -2.33 5.25
CA VAL A 391 21.77 -2.37 3.85
C VAL A 391 22.36 -1.18 3.12
N GLN A 392 23.46 -1.39 2.40
CA GLN A 392 24.09 -0.36 1.58
C GLN A 392 23.64 -0.49 0.13
N ASP A 393 22.75 0.42 -0.28
CA ASP A 393 22.32 0.58 -1.68
C ASP A 393 23.28 1.50 -2.44
N SER A 394 23.24 1.52 -3.77
CA SER A 394 24.11 2.32 -4.61
C SER A 394 23.38 3.12 -5.66
N LEU A 395 23.90 4.32 -5.93
CA LEU A 395 23.35 5.24 -6.97
C LEU A 395 23.62 4.66 -8.37
N PRO A 396 22.57 4.48 -9.20
CA PRO A 396 22.75 3.90 -10.54
C PRO A 396 23.33 4.87 -11.58
N PHE A 397 23.23 6.18 -11.35
CA PHE A 397 23.63 7.23 -12.29
C PHE A 397 24.55 8.24 -11.64
N SER A 398 25.46 8.82 -12.44
CA SER A 398 26.32 9.89 -11.97
C SER A 398 25.56 11.22 -11.96
N ILE A 399 25.57 11.93 -10.82
CA ILE A 399 24.90 13.22 -10.63
C ILE A 399 25.93 14.32 -10.46
N GLY A 400 25.82 15.37 -11.26
CA GLY A 400 26.61 16.58 -11.22
C GLY A 400 25.84 17.78 -10.69
N LEU A 401 26.60 18.86 -10.35
CA LEU A 401 26.05 20.18 -10.07
C LEU A 401 26.71 21.25 -10.93
N LEU A 402 25.90 22.20 -11.40
CA LEU A 402 26.35 23.45 -12.00
C LEU A 402 26.17 24.59 -11.00
N LEU A 403 27.14 25.47 -10.93
CA LEU A 403 27.06 26.76 -10.21
C LEU A 403 26.94 27.89 -11.23
N ASP A 404 25.80 28.56 -11.26
CA ASP A 404 25.52 29.63 -12.22
C ASP A 404 25.95 29.21 -13.64
N GLU A 405 25.52 28.03 -14.11
CA GLU A 405 25.80 27.37 -15.38
C GLU A 405 27.25 26.81 -15.57
N SER A 406 28.11 26.91 -14.57
CA SER A 406 29.45 26.36 -14.61
C SER A 406 29.59 25.08 -13.79
N PRO A 407 30.25 24.01 -14.28
CA PRO A 407 30.43 22.76 -13.54
C PRO A 407 31.22 22.95 -12.23
N ILE A 408 30.77 22.33 -11.18
CA ILE A 408 31.44 22.30 -9.85
C ILE A 408 32.30 21.03 -9.76
N GLY A 409 33.59 21.16 -9.47
CA GLY A 409 34.49 20.03 -9.22
C GLY A 409 35.80 20.07 -9.99
N THR A 410 36.72 19.22 -9.62
CA THR A 410 38.09 19.13 -10.18
C THR A 410 38.16 18.39 -11.52
N GLY A 411 37.05 17.93 -12.07
CA GLY A 411 36.94 17.20 -13.34
C GLY A 411 36.10 17.96 -14.37
N THR A 412 36.23 17.59 -15.63
CA THR A 412 35.54 18.22 -16.78
C THR A 412 34.00 18.10 -16.73
N ASN A 413 33.42 17.26 -15.86
CA ASN A 413 32.00 16.93 -15.90
C ASN A 413 31.20 17.33 -14.63
N GLY A 414 31.83 18.02 -13.65
CA GLY A 414 31.11 18.52 -12.46
C GLY A 414 30.44 17.45 -11.59
N ILE A 415 30.91 16.21 -11.61
CA ILE A 415 30.29 15.08 -10.88
C ILE A 415 30.44 15.25 -9.36
N LEU A 416 29.33 15.33 -8.65
CA LEU A 416 29.28 15.37 -7.20
C LEU A 416 29.05 13.98 -6.57
N PHE A 417 28.10 13.22 -7.12
CA PHE A 417 27.81 11.85 -6.71
C PHE A 417 28.07 10.92 -7.91
N PRO A 418 29.16 10.18 -7.91
CA PRO A 418 29.45 9.24 -9.00
C PRO A 418 28.53 8.03 -8.94
N LYS A 419 28.34 7.33 -10.06
CA LYS A 419 27.71 6.02 -10.12
C LYS A 419 28.35 5.08 -9.10
N GLY A 420 27.54 4.29 -8.38
CA GLY A 420 28.01 3.43 -7.30
C GLY A 420 28.14 4.12 -5.94
N GLN A 421 27.88 5.45 -5.85
CA GLN A 421 27.86 6.17 -4.57
C GLN A 421 26.82 5.55 -3.63
N PRO A 422 27.15 5.31 -2.34
CA PRO A 422 26.17 4.84 -1.36
C PRO A 422 24.96 5.75 -1.21
N ILE A 423 23.78 5.15 -1.02
CA ILE A 423 22.54 5.84 -0.68
C ILE A 423 22.16 5.48 0.77
N PRO A 424 22.03 6.47 1.69
CA PRO A 424 22.20 7.91 1.50
C PRO A 424 23.66 8.38 1.51
N SER A 425 23.89 9.60 1.02
CA SER A 425 25.19 10.27 1.06
C SER A 425 25.06 11.78 1.22
N ILE A 426 26.04 12.40 1.87
CA ILE A 426 26.07 13.84 2.11
C ILE A 426 27.38 14.40 1.59
N LYS A 427 27.30 15.56 0.92
CA LYS A 427 28.47 16.37 0.52
C LYS A 427 28.29 17.79 1.03
N VAL A 428 29.36 18.39 1.52
CA VAL A 428 29.38 19.78 1.97
C VAL A 428 30.25 20.59 1.00
N LEU A 429 29.63 21.59 0.38
CA LEU A 429 30.29 22.51 -0.56
C LEU A 429 30.45 23.86 0.11
N THR A 430 31.58 24.54 -0.13
CA THR A 430 31.84 25.87 0.39
C THR A 430 32.03 26.86 -0.76
N PHE A 431 31.22 27.91 -0.78
CA PHE A 431 31.25 28.95 -1.80
C PHE A 431 31.57 30.30 -1.18
N GLN A 432 32.25 31.16 -1.94
CA GLN A 432 32.45 32.58 -1.57
C GLN A 432 31.47 33.42 -2.35
N ARG A 433 30.37 33.84 -1.74
CA ARG A 433 29.28 34.58 -2.40
C ARG A 433 28.79 35.75 -1.55
N SER A 434 28.44 36.86 -2.23
CA SER A 434 27.83 38.05 -1.61
C SER A 434 26.38 38.26 -2.04
N SER A 435 25.89 37.52 -3.04
CA SER A 435 24.52 37.59 -3.56
C SER A 435 23.94 36.20 -3.75
N SER A 436 22.64 36.13 -4.00
CA SER A 436 21.95 34.88 -4.33
C SER A 436 22.60 34.22 -5.55
N PHE A 437 22.65 32.88 -5.52
CA PHE A 437 23.19 32.07 -6.60
C PHE A 437 22.36 30.80 -6.84
N LYS A 438 22.57 30.15 -7.99
CA LYS A 438 21.84 28.96 -8.38
C LYS A 438 22.76 27.74 -8.43
N LEU A 439 22.24 26.61 -7.93
CA LEU A 439 22.83 25.30 -8.12
C LEU A 439 21.86 24.45 -8.95
N GLU A 440 22.29 23.96 -10.09
CA GLU A 440 21.49 23.08 -10.95
C GLU A 440 22.02 21.65 -10.87
N ALA A 441 21.16 20.73 -10.44
CA ALA A 441 21.46 19.29 -10.40
C ALA A 441 21.12 18.66 -11.77
N PHE A 442 22.00 17.81 -12.26
CA PHE A 442 21.85 17.14 -13.55
C PHE A 442 22.52 15.76 -13.56
N TYR A 443 22.09 14.90 -14.48
CA TYR A 443 22.78 13.64 -14.74
C TYR A 443 24.02 13.86 -15.59
N ALA A 444 25.19 13.55 -15.05
CA ALA A 444 26.47 13.88 -15.66
C ALA A 444 26.80 13.03 -16.89
N ASN A 445 26.20 11.84 -17.01
CA ASN A 445 26.40 10.94 -18.14
C ASN A 445 25.03 10.52 -18.74
N PRO A 446 24.58 11.16 -19.82
CA PRO A 446 23.33 10.81 -20.48
C PRO A 446 23.26 9.38 -21.02
N TYR A 447 24.40 8.75 -21.32
CA TYR A 447 24.45 7.36 -21.81
C TYR A 447 24.17 6.31 -20.73
N GLU A 448 24.16 6.69 -19.45
CA GLU A 448 23.74 5.83 -18.35
C GLU A 448 22.24 5.78 -18.17
N LEU A 449 21.52 6.79 -18.68
CA LEU A 449 20.09 6.97 -18.46
C LEU A 449 19.25 6.03 -19.36
N PRO A 450 18.04 5.68 -18.91
CA PRO A 450 17.05 5.09 -19.81
C PRO A 450 16.73 6.03 -20.97
N PRO A 451 16.31 5.50 -22.13
CA PRO A 451 15.78 6.33 -23.22
C PRO A 451 14.70 7.28 -22.71
N ALA A 452 14.58 8.44 -23.34
CA ALA A 452 13.59 9.47 -23.04
C ALA A 452 13.70 10.13 -21.64
N THR A 453 14.79 9.92 -20.90
CA THR A 453 15.02 10.56 -19.60
C THR A 453 15.72 11.91 -19.76
N SER A 454 15.11 12.97 -19.17
CA SER A 454 15.74 14.30 -19.14
C SER A 454 17.03 14.28 -18.30
N PRO A 455 18.13 14.87 -18.79
CA PRO A 455 19.33 15.01 -17.99
C PRO A 455 19.20 16.04 -16.86
N LYS A 456 18.22 16.95 -16.90
CA LYS A 456 17.99 17.95 -15.86
C LYS A 456 17.18 17.37 -14.71
N ILE A 457 17.60 17.68 -13.47
CA ILE A 457 16.94 17.19 -12.25
C ILE A 457 16.18 18.33 -11.56
N SER A 458 16.90 19.30 -10.99
CA SER A 458 16.30 20.41 -10.26
C SER A 458 17.25 21.60 -10.19
N CYS A 459 16.70 22.81 -9.95
CA CYS A 459 17.44 24.03 -9.73
C CYS A 459 17.18 24.57 -8.33
N PHE A 460 18.23 24.73 -7.54
CA PHE A 460 18.21 25.29 -6.19
C PHE A 460 18.64 26.75 -6.23
N THR A 461 17.81 27.65 -5.74
CA THR A 461 18.17 29.06 -5.54
C THR A 461 18.51 29.26 -4.07
N ILE A 462 19.74 29.69 -3.80
CA ILE A 462 20.26 29.96 -2.45
C ILE A 462 20.34 31.46 -2.24
N GLY A 463 19.58 31.98 -1.28
CA GLY A 463 19.49 33.40 -1.00
C GLY A 463 18.07 33.87 -0.69
N PRO A 464 17.89 35.18 -0.34
CA PRO A 464 18.90 36.24 -0.30
C PRO A 464 19.93 36.09 0.82
N ILE A 465 21.19 36.45 0.54
CA ILE A 465 22.25 36.47 1.54
C ILE A 465 22.20 37.81 2.25
N GLN A 466 21.78 37.82 3.50
CA GLN A 466 21.72 39.05 4.33
C GLN A 466 23.05 39.21 5.04
N GLY A 467 23.84 40.20 4.63
CA GLY A 467 25.09 40.57 5.31
C GLY A 467 25.60 41.92 4.86
N THR A 468 26.07 42.71 5.81
CA THR A 468 26.53 44.09 5.65
C THR A 468 27.99 44.20 5.18
N CYS A 469 28.61 43.13 4.71
CA CYS A 469 30.02 43.11 4.33
C CYS A 469 30.26 43.19 2.84
N SER A 470 31.09 44.11 2.41
CA SER A 470 31.59 44.29 1.06
C SER A 470 32.54 43.15 0.62
N GLU A 471 32.82 42.20 1.48
CA GLU A 471 33.67 41.03 1.17
C GLU A 471 32.79 39.78 0.91
N LYS A 472 33.26 38.91 0.00
CA LYS A 472 32.61 37.65 -0.34
C LYS A 472 32.49 36.79 0.92
N ALA A 473 31.25 36.54 1.37
CA ALA A 473 30.97 35.71 2.53
C ALA A 473 31.13 34.23 2.21
N ARG A 474 31.58 33.43 3.19
CA ARG A 474 31.69 31.97 3.04
C ARG A 474 30.35 31.31 3.32
N VAL A 475 29.77 30.67 2.30
CA VAL A 475 28.49 29.95 2.37
C VAL A 475 28.78 28.46 2.30
N LYS A 476 28.43 27.73 3.36
CA LYS A 476 28.43 26.26 3.35
C LYS A 476 27.07 25.74 2.91
N VAL A 477 27.06 24.89 1.89
CA VAL A 477 25.85 24.25 1.34
C VAL A 477 25.96 22.74 1.56
N LYS A 478 25.01 22.18 2.29
CA LYS A 478 24.89 20.73 2.55
C LYS A 478 24.00 20.12 1.48
N VAL A 479 24.59 19.33 0.59
CA VAL A 479 23.87 18.61 -0.47
C VAL A 479 23.70 17.15 -0.03
N HIS A 480 22.46 16.70 -0.01
CA HIS A 480 22.08 15.38 0.49
C HIS A 480 21.48 14.55 -0.65
N LEU A 481 22.07 13.39 -0.90
CA LEU A 481 21.43 12.26 -1.58
C LEU A 481 20.69 11.47 -0.53
N ASN A 482 19.36 11.62 -0.44
CA ASN A 482 18.55 11.09 0.65
C ASN A 482 18.24 9.58 0.52
N LEU A 483 17.51 9.00 1.47
CA LEU A 483 17.10 7.59 1.47
C LEU A 483 16.21 7.20 0.26
N HIS A 484 15.58 8.17 -0.41
CA HIS A 484 14.81 7.92 -1.63
C HIS A 484 15.69 7.93 -2.89
N GLY A 485 16.99 8.21 -2.77
CA GLY A 485 17.90 8.40 -3.92
C GLY A 485 17.65 9.71 -4.67
N ILE A 486 17.12 10.72 -3.98
CA ILE A 486 16.79 12.06 -4.50
C ILE A 486 17.82 13.05 -3.97
N VAL A 487 18.33 13.92 -4.87
CA VAL A 487 19.25 15.00 -4.51
C VAL A 487 18.48 16.19 -3.97
N ARG A 488 18.89 16.71 -2.80
CA ARG A 488 18.35 17.92 -2.18
C ARG A 488 19.45 18.78 -1.59
N VAL A 489 19.25 20.07 -1.55
CA VAL A 489 20.00 20.97 -0.68
C VAL A 489 19.31 20.98 0.68
N GLU A 490 19.96 20.36 1.67
CA GLU A 490 19.40 20.21 3.02
C GLU A 490 19.47 21.52 3.81
N SER A 491 20.61 22.25 3.70
CA SER A 491 20.80 23.55 4.34
C SER A 491 21.89 24.37 3.64
N ALA A 492 21.75 25.67 3.74
CA ALA A 492 22.79 26.64 3.37
C ALA A 492 23.07 27.55 4.58
N THR A 493 24.31 27.69 4.99
CA THR A 493 24.71 28.46 6.17
C THR A 493 25.82 29.45 5.85
N LEU A 494 25.66 30.69 6.30
CA LEU A 494 26.69 31.72 6.28
C LEU A 494 27.64 31.51 7.44
N ILE A 495 28.93 31.51 7.17
CA ILE A 495 29.99 31.49 8.19
C ILE A 495 30.61 32.86 8.27
N ASP A 496 30.45 33.54 9.38
CA ASP A 496 31.04 34.84 9.64
C ASP A 496 32.32 34.63 10.47
N ASP A 497 33.47 34.65 9.77
CA ASP A 497 34.78 34.60 10.43
C ASP A 497 35.16 36.01 10.87
N HIS A 498 34.62 36.48 11.95
CA HIS A 498 35.16 37.69 12.61
C HIS A 498 36.58 37.41 13.13
N VAL A 499 37.57 37.64 12.26
CA VAL A 499 38.97 37.71 12.66
C VAL A 499 39.22 39.13 13.18
N GLY A 500 39.47 39.22 14.47
CA GLY A 500 40.03 40.44 15.06
C GLY A 500 41.29 40.86 14.29
N ASN A 501 41.37 42.15 13.94
CA ASN A 501 42.47 42.80 13.23
C ASN A 501 43.83 42.38 13.80
N SER A 502 44.64 41.73 12.96
CA SER A 502 46.12 41.95 13.02
C SER A 502 46.63 41.96 11.57
N VAL A 503 47.16 43.14 11.25
CA VAL A 503 47.80 43.46 9.97
C VAL A 503 48.99 42.59 9.73
N SER A 504 49.04 41.87 8.59
CA SER A 504 50.29 41.62 7.87
C SER A 504 50.03 41.51 6.36
N ARG A 505 50.73 42.37 5.63
CA ARG A 505 50.85 42.42 4.18
C ARG A 505 51.45 41.09 3.65
N GLY A 506 50.92 40.56 2.54
CA GLY A 506 51.61 39.51 1.77
C GLY A 506 50.72 38.95 0.66
N GLU A 507 50.93 39.43 -0.51
CA GLU A 507 50.80 38.83 -1.84
C GLU A 507 49.56 38.08 -2.32
N VAL A 508 49.06 38.57 -3.42
CA VAL A 508 48.00 38.09 -4.28
C VAL A 508 48.43 36.81 -4.99
N HIS A 509 47.73 35.71 -4.75
CA HIS A 509 47.56 34.63 -5.74
C HIS A 509 46.09 34.23 -5.78
N SER A 510 45.47 34.47 -6.92
CA SER A 510 44.18 33.94 -7.30
C SER A 510 44.29 32.44 -7.52
N MET A 511 43.71 31.66 -6.62
CA MET A 511 43.32 30.29 -6.88
C MET A 511 41.99 30.03 -6.21
N ASP A 512 40.98 29.75 -7.03
CA ASP A 512 39.74 29.15 -6.57
C ASP A 512 40.04 27.73 -6.07
N ALA A 513 40.38 27.60 -4.80
CA ALA A 513 40.58 26.31 -4.18
C ALA A 513 39.26 25.80 -3.55
N MET A 514 38.75 24.75 -4.11
CA MET A 514 37.66 23.97 -3.52
C MET A 514 38.27 22.93 -2.56
N ASP A 515 38.04 23.11 -1.29
CA ASP A 515 38.23 22.04 -0.30
C ASP A 515 36.99 21.16 -0.27
N VAL A 516 37.11 19.92 -0.73
CA VAL A 516 36.10 18.87 -0.57
C VAL A 516 36.51 18.03 0.61
N ASP A 517 36.00 18.37 1.80
CA ASP A 517 36.12 17.51 2.95
C ASP A 517 35.21 16.30 2.80
N GLY A 518 35.78 15.18 2.45
CA GLY A 518 35.10 13.90 2.37
C GLY A 518 35.03 13.25 3.76
N ALA A 519 33.99 13.56 4.54
CA ALA A 519 33.69 12.80 5.72
C ALA A 519 32.78 11.61 5.35
N SER A 520 33.34 10.43 5.29
CA SER A 520 32.59 9.18 5.30
C SER A 520 32.08 8.96 6.72
N VAL A 521 30.79 9.26 6.96
CA VAL A 521 30.12 8.91 8.20
C VAL A 521 29.52 7.54 8.04
N SER A 522 30.10 6.55 8.73
CA SER A 522 29.44 5.29 9.02
C SER A 522 28.15 5.56 9.79
N GLY A 523 27.03 4.98 9.33
CA GLY A 523 25.71 5.24 9.87
C GLY A 523 25.57 4.89 11.35
N GLY A 524 25.57 5.90 12.17
CA GLY A 524 25.09 5.84 13.54
C GLY A 524 23.65 6.37 13.58
N SER A 525 22.75 5.55 14.07
CA SER A 525 21.35 5.86 14.30
C SER A 525 21.21 7.07 15.22
N GLU A 526 20.86 8.25 14.70
CA GLU A 526 20.43 9.36 15.52
C GLU A 526 18.99 9.14 16.02
N ARG A 527 18.88 8.88 17.32
CA ARG A 527 17.63 8.92 18.06
C ARG A 527 17.19 10.39 18.21
N VAL A 528 16.09 10.74 17.60
CA VAL A 528 15.38 11.97 17.95
C VAL A 528 14.66 11.74 19.28
N ALA A 529 15.16 12.35 20.34
CA ALA A 529 14.48 12.43 21.63
C ALA A 529 13.64 13.70 21.67
N ASN A 530 12.32 13.55 21.69
CA ASN A 530 11.41 14.61 22.14
C ASN A 530 11.44 14.65 23.67
N GLY A 531 11.99 15.75 24.22
CA GLY A 531 11.93 16.05 25.63
C GLY A 531 10.60 16.68 26.01
N VAL A 532 9.96 16.11 27.01
CA VAL A 532 8.95 16.78 27.84
C VAL A 532 9.65 17.14 29.12
N GLU A 533 9.58 18.43 29.46
CA GLU A 533 10.07 18.99 30.72
C GLU A 533 9.26 18.44 31.90
N ASP A 534 9.95 18.02 32.95
CA ASP A 534 9.49 18.30 34.32
C ASP A 534 10.65 18.34 35.31
N SER A 535 10.58 19.35 36.15
CA SER A 535 11.54 19.85 37.12
C SER A 535 11.61 18.97 38.38
N ALA A 536 12.81 18.73 38.88
CA ALA A 536 13.11 18.83 40.34
C ALA A 536 14.61 18.71 40.63
N SER A 537 15.07 19.71 41.36
CA SER A 537 16.39 19.91 41.98
C SER A 537 16.75 18.84 43.02
N ILE A 538 18.07 18.54 43.16
CA ILE A 538 18.78 18.43 44.46
C ILE A 538 20.30 18.45 44.22
N GLN A 539 20.98 19.33 45.02
CA GLN A 539 22.42 19.53 45.13
C GLN A 539 23.11 18.39 45.88
N THR A 540 24.40 18.14 45.59
CA THR A 540 25.46 18.13 46.62
C THR A 540 26.86 18.12 46.02
N GLU A 541 27.73 18.85 46.72
CA GLU A 541 29.13 19.22 46.49
C GLU A 541 30.12 18.03 46.49
N SER A 542 31.30 18.10 45.83
CA SER A 542 32.54 18.71 46.40
C SER A 542 33.80 18.34 45.60
N SER A 543 34.69 19.31 45.49
CA SER A 543 36.15 19.42 45.63
C SER A 543 37.08 19.16 44.42
N HIS A 544 37.50 20.23 43.87
CA HIS A 544 38.85 20.88 43.67
C HIS A 544 39.95 20.17 42.82
N PRO A 545 40.97 20.98 42.38
CA PRO A 545 41.09 21.36 40.95
C PRO A 545 42.42 20.97 40.35
N SER A 546 42.53 20.90 39.06
CA SER A 546 43.81 21.09 38.39
C SER A 546 43.63 21.78 37.02
N ALA A 547 44.44 22.81 36.88
CA ALA A 547 44.52 23.71 35.76
C ALA A 547 44.78 23.01 34.46
N LYS A 548 43.94 23.26 33.45
CA LYS A 548 44.31 23.11 32.05
C LYS A 548 43.75 24.26 31.23
N ALA A 549 44.63 24.76 30.40
CA ALA A 549 44.54 25.90 29.52
C ALA A 549 43.17 26.03 28.82
N THR A 550 42.58 27.19 28.95
CA THR A 550 41.46 27.73 28.18
C THR A 550 41.84 27.77 26.71
N LYS A 551 41.29 26.80 25.91
CA LYS A 551 41.08 27.03 24.49
C LYS A 551 39.84 27.90 24.38
N GLU A 552 40.01 29.15 23.97
CA GLU A 552 38.92 29.99 23.52
C GLU A 552 38.16 29.30 22.41
N GLU A 553 36.95 28.83 22.68
CA GLU A 553 35.98 28.42 21.65
C GLU A 553 35.55 29.72 20.94
N LYS A 554 36.07 29.90 19.72
CA LYS A 554 35.55 30.92 18.82
C LYS A 554 34.10 30.56 18.49
N SER A 555 33.16 31.31 19.02
CA SER A 555 31.74 31.20 18.67
C SER A 555 31.55 31.74 17.24
N THR A 556 31.63 30.90 16.26
CA THR A 556 31.25 31.20 14.85
C THR A 556 29.75 31.35 14.79
N ARG A 557 29.26 32.55 14.50
CA ARG A 557 27.85 32.83 14.29
C ARG A 557 27.43 32.19 12.96
N ARG A 558 26.56 31.17 13.01
CA ARG A 558 25.99 30.51 11.81
C ARG A 558 24.63 31.13 11.54
N LEU A 559 24.44 31.65 10.33
CA LEU A 559 23.17 32.20 9.88
C LEU A 559 22.63 31.29 8.78
N GLU A 560 21.40 30.81 8.92
CA GLU A 560 20.74 30.02 7.86
C GLU A 560 20.35 30.91 6.70
N ILE A 561 20.58 30.43 5.49
CA ILE A 561 20.21 31.07 4.23
C ILE A 561 19.04 30.33 3.62
N PRO A 562 17.96 31.03 3.19
CA PRO A 562 16.84 30.40 2.51
C PRO A 562 17.27 29.64 1.26
N VAL A 563 16.68 28.46 1.07
CA VAL A 563 16.86 27.62 -0.13
C VAL A 563 15.50 27.36 -0.72
N SER A 564 15.32 27.63 -2.01
CA SER A 564 14.15 27.26 -2.78
C SER A 564 14.55 26.28 -3.88
N GLU A 565 13.74 25.25 -4.09
CA GLU A 565 13.93 24.22 -5.11
C GLU A 565 12.86 24.36 -6.19
N ASN A 566 13.29 24.32 -7.46
CA ASN A 566 12.43 24.17 -8.62
C ASN A 566 12.77 22.86 -9.31
N ILE A 567 11.79 21.94 -9.35
CA ILE A 567 11.92 20.59 -9.89
C ILE A 567 11.46 20.64 -11.36
N TYR A 568 12.29 20.16 -12.28
CA TYR A 568 11.92 20.13 -13.70
C TYR A 568 10.89 19.02 -13.97
N GLY A 569 9.65 19.44 -14.30
CA GLY A 569 8.53 18.53 -14.57
C GLY A 569 7.88 17.91 -13.31
N GLY A 570 8.20 18.43 -12.12
CA GLY A 570 7.57 18.00 -10.87
C GLY A 570 6.27 18.76 -10.59
N MET A 571 5.37 18.14 -9.84
CA MET A 571 4.13 18.78 -9.39
C MET A 571 4.41 19.92 -8.40
N THR A 572 3.65 20.98 -8.53
CA THR A 572 3.62 22.06 -7.55
C THR A 572 2.81 21.68 -6.31
N LYS A 573 2.99 22.40 -5.22
CA LYS A 573 2.19 22.17 -3.99
C LYS A 573 0.69 22.39 -4.21
N VAL A 574 0.32 23.31 -5.12
CA VAL A 574 -1.08 23.59 -5.44
C VAL A 574 -1.68 22.41 -6.20
N GLU A 575 -1.03 21.96 -7.28
CA GLU A 575 -1.45 20.78 -8.04
C GLU A 575 -1.54 19.52 -7.18
N LEU A 576 -0.61 19.34 -6.23
CA LEU A 576 -0.65 18.22 -5.29
C LEU A 576 -1.89 18.29 -4.39
N SER A 577 -2.23 19.48 -3.86
CA SER A 577 -3.42 19.66 -3.02
C SER A 577 -4.71 19.44 -3.80
N GLU A 578 -4.80 19.95 -5.03
CA GLU A 578 -5.94 19.73 -5.92
C GLU A 578 -6.12 18.25 -6.26
N ALA A 579 -5.00 17.55 -6.52
CA ALA A 579 -5.03 16.11 -6.78
C ALA A 579 -5.48 15.29 -5.56
N GLN A 580 -5.08 15.69 -4.34
CA GLN A 580 -5.53 15.07 -3.09
C GLN A 580 -7.04 15.25 -2.90
N GLU A 581 -7.56 16.46 -3.12
CA GLU A 581 -8.98 16.74 -3.01
C GLU A 581 -9.79 15.94 -4.06
N LYS A 582 -9.31 15.90 -5.30
CA LYS A 582 -9.93 15.11 -6.37
C LYS A 582 -9.99 13.62 -6.05
N GLU A 583 -8.91 13.05 -5.49
CA GLU A 583 -8.90 11.64 -5.09
C GLU A 583 -9.88 11.35 -3.95
N LEU A 584 -9.99 12.25 -2.96
CA LEU A 584 -10.98 12.13 -1.88
C LEU A 584 -12.42 12.14 -2.43
N GLN A 585 -12.72 13.01 -3.38
CA GLN A 585 -14.05 13.08 -4.03
C GLN A 585 -14.37 11.80 -4.79
N LEU A 586 -13.39 11.28 -5.57
CA LEU A 586 -13.57 10.03 -6.30
C LEU A 586 -13.74 8.82 -5.37
N ALA A 587 -12.96 8.73 -4.30
CA ALA A 587 -13.09 7.68 -3.30
C ALA A 587 -14.42 7.74 -2.54
N GLN A 588 -14.93 8.95 -2.26
CA GLN A 588 -16.26 9.12 -1.66
C GLN A 588 -17.36 8.64 -2.59
N GLN A 589 -17.28 8.97 -3.89
CA GLN A 589 -18.23 8.51 -4.90
C GLN A 589 -18.24 6.96 -4.99
N ASP A 590 -17.07 6.34 -5.06
CA ASP A 590 -16.94 4.88 -5.10
C ASP A 590 -17.57 4.22 -3.88
N ARG A 591 -17.34 4.78 -2.68
CA ARG A 591 -17.91 4.29 -1.42
C ARG A 591 -19.44 4.39 -1.42
N THR A 592 -19.98 5.54 -1.85
CA THR A 592 -21.43 5.73 -1.95
C THR A 592 -22.07 4.70 -2.89
N MET A 593 -21.43 4.41 -4.02
CA MET A 593 -21.93 3.42 -4.97
C MET A 593 -21.85 2.00 -4.41
N GLU A 594 -20.79 1.67 -3.68
CA GLU A 594 -20.65 0.37 -3.01
C GLU A 594 -21.70 0.18 -1.92
N GLU A 595 -21.91 1.19 -1.08
CA GLU A 595 -22.96 1.19 -0.04
C GLU A 595 -24.35 1.01 -0.66
N THR A 596 -24.66 1.73 -1.74
CA THR A 596 -25.91 1.59 -2.49
C THR A 596 -26.09 0.16 -3.02
N LYS A 597 -25.07 -0.41 -3.64
CA LYS A 597 -25.09 -1.79 -4.13
C LYS A 597 -25.29 -2.80 -3.02
N ASN A 598 -24.62 -2.60 -1.88
CA ASN A 598 -24.76 -3.46 -0.71
C ASN A 598 -26.17 -3.43 -0.15
N LYS A 599 -26.85 -2.27 -0.12
CA LYS A 599 -28.26 -2.15 0.29
C LYS A 599 -29.20 -2.84 -0.68
N LYS A 600 -28.97 -2.69 -1.99
CA LYS A 600 -29.74 -3.42 -3.02
C LYS A 600 -29.63 -4.93 -2.82
N ASN A 601 -28.41 -5.45 -2.71
CA ASN A 601 -28.16 -6.89 -2.49
C ASN A 601 -28.78 -7.38 -1.16
N ALA A 602 -28.72 -6.57 -0.11
CA ALA A 602 -29.35 -6.91 1.17
C ALA A 602 -30.89 -6.98 1.05
N LEU A 603 -31.50 -6.07 0.33
CA LEU A 603 -32.94 -6.08 0.07
C LEU A 603 -33.34 -7.31 -0.76
N GLU A 604 -32.60 -7.60 -1.82
CA GLU A 604 -32.83 -8.79 -2.65
C GLU A 604 -32.72 -10.09 -1.82
N SER A 605 -31.66 -10.22 -1.04
CA SER A 605 -31.46 -11.37 -0.15
C SER A 605 -32.58 -11.50 0.87
N TYR A 606 -33.05 -10.38 1.44
CA TYR A 606 -34.17 -10.37 2.39
C TYR A 606 -35.46 -10.85 1.74
N VAL A 607 -35.76 -10.41 0.52
CA VAL A 607 -36.95 -10.83 -0.24
C VAL A 607 -36.95 -12.36 -0.43
N TYR A 608 -35.85 -12.93 -0.87
CA TYR A 608 -35.74 -14.38 -1.07
C TYR A 608 -35.79 -15.16 0.24
N GLU A 609 -35.11 -14.68 1.27
CA GLU A 609 -35.12 -15.32 2.59
C GLU A 609 -36.53 -15.34 3.21
N MET A 610 -37.22 -14.21 3.21
CA MET A 610 -38.56 -14.09 3.80
C MET A 610 -39.60 -14.91 3.03
N ARG A 611 -39.50 -14.97 1.70
CA ARG A 611 -40.35 -15.85 0.89
C ARG A 611 -40.23 -17.30 1.34
N ASN A 612 -39.02 -17.78 1.54
CA ASN A 612 -38.79 -19.16 2.01
C ASN A 612 -39.31 -19.38 3.45
N LYS A 613 -39.05 -18.45 4.36
CA LYS A 613 -39.47 -18.57 5.77
C LYS A 613 -40.99 -18.54 5.95
N LEU A 614 -41.71 -17.76 5.17
CA LEU A 614 -43.18 -17.68 5.24
C LEU A 614 -43.89 -19.01 4.96
N PHE A 615 -43.31 -19.82 4.08
CA PHE A 615 -43.87 -21.13 3.74
C PHE A 615 -43.28 -22.31 4.54
N SER A 616 -42.23 -22.06 5.32
CA SER A 616 -41.56 -23.04 6.17
C SER A 616 -41.69 -22.68 7.66
N THR A 617 -40.68 -21.96 8.16
CA THR A 617 -40.49 -21.69 9.62
C THR A 617 -41.59 -20.78 10.16
N TYR A 618 -42.06 -19.79 9.44
CA TYR A 618 -43.10 -18.83 9.89
C TYR A 618 -44.52 -19.25 9.58
N ARG A 619 -44.72 -20.40 8.92
CA ARG A 619 -46.04 -20.82 8.43
C ARG A 619 -47.11 -20.88 9.52
N SER A 620 -46.80 -21.37 10.72
CA SER A 620 -47.73 -21.49 11.84
C SER A 620 -47.91 -20.19 12.63
N PHE A 621 -47.02 -19.20 12.43
CA PHE A 621 -47.02 -17.93 13.14
C PHE A 621 -47.65 -16.78 12.33
N ALA A 622 -48.07 -17.03 11.09
CA ALA A 622 -48.76 -16.10 10.24
C ALA A 622 -50.13 -16.63 9.85
N SER A 623 -51.13 -15.76 9.86
CA SER A 623 -52.44 -16.05 9.32
C SER A 623 -52.38 -16.12 7.77
N ASP A 624 -53.37 -16.76 7.15
CA ASP A 624 -53.46 -16.81 5.67
C ASP A 624 -53.46 -15.44 5.05
N GLN A 625 -54.19 -14.49 5.66
CA GLN A 625 -54.25 -13.10 5.21
C GLN A 625 -52.89 -12.38 5.30
N GLU A 626 -52.17 -12.54 6.38
CA GLU A 626 -50.80 -11.99 6.54
C GLU A 626 -49.87 -12.59 5.52
N ARG A 627 -49.88 -13.92 5.31
CA ARG A 627 -49.02 -14.61 4.33
C ARG A 627 -49.27 -14.13 2.91
N GLU A 628 -50.55 -13.98 2.50
CA GLU A 628 -50.89 -13.46 1.19
C GLU A 628 -50.49 -12.00 1.01
N GLY A 629 -50.71 -11.16 2.03
CA GLY A 629 -50.31 -9.75 2.04
C GLY A 629 -48.80 -9.58 1.88
N ILE A 630 -48.03 -10.29 2.71
CA ILE A 630 -46.55 -10.24 2.69
C ILE A 630 -46.01 -10.84 1.38
N SER A 631 -46.54 -11.98 0.91
CA SER A 631 -46.14 -12.56 -0.38
C SER A 631 -46.34 -11.60 -1.53
N ARG A 632 -47.44 -10.85 -1.54
CA ARG A 632 -47.70 -9.83 -2.57
C ARG A 632 -46.69 -8.68 -2.47
N SER A 633 -46.40 -8.19 -1.26
CA SER A 633 -45.42 -7.13 -1.06
C SER A 633 -43.99 -7.58 -1.44
N LEU A 634 -43.60 -8.81 -1.13
CA LEU A 634 -42.33 -9.37 -1.53
C LEU A 634 -42.21 -9.47 -3.06
N GLN A 635 -43.28 -9.95 -3.73
CA GLN A 635 -43.31 -10.04 -5.19
C GLN A 635 -43.23 -8.65 -5.83
N GLN A 636 -43.98 -7.69 -5.35
CA GLN A 636 -43.94 -6.30 -5.85
C GLN A 636 -42.56 -5.65 -5.66
N THR A 637 -41.90 -5.96 -4.52
CA THR A 637 -40.54 -5.45 -4.27
C THR A 637 -39.52 -6.12 -5.20
N GLU A 638 -39.67 -7.41 -5.48
CA GLU A 638 -38.81 -8.12 -6.44
C GLU A 638 -38.98 -7.58 -7.85
N GLU A 639 -40.24 -7.41 -8.31
CA GLU A 639 -40.53 -6.80 -9.61
C GLU A 639 -39.92 -5.39 -9.71
N TRP A 640 -40.12 -4.57 -8.67
CA TRP A 640 -39.53 -3.24 -8.60
C TRP A 640 -38.01 -3.26 -8.65
N LEU A 641 -37.30 -4.21 -7.95
CA LEU A 641 -35.86 -4.33 -7.97
C LEU A 641 -35.25 -4.57 -9.35
N TYR A 642 -35.97 -5.27 -10.22
CA TYR A 642 -35.54 -5.60 -11.59
C TYR A 642 -36.07 -4.67 -12.68
N ASP A 643 -36.87 -3.67 -12.34
CA ASP A 643 -37.43 -2.69 -13.26
C ASP A 643 -37.05 -1.26 -12.80
N GLU A 644 -37.94 -0.54 -12.18
CA GLU A 644 -37.76 0.87 -11.75
C GLU A 644 -36.66 1.01 -10.68
N GLY A 645 -36.48 0.02 -9.84
CA GLY A 645 -35.53 -0.01 -8.72
C GLY A 645 -34.11 -0.51 -9.08
N ASP A 646 -33.81 -0.75 -10.34
CA ASP A 646 -32.50 -1.28 -10.73
C ASP A 646 -31.36 -0.28 -10.44
N ASP A 647 -31.64 1.03 -10.54
CA ASP A 647 -30.68 2.12 -10.45
C ASP A 647 -31.11 3.24 -9.49
N GLU A 648 -31.60 2.86 -8.32
CA GLU A 648 -32.11 3.77 -7.32
C GLU A 648 -31.07 4.15 -6.24
N THR A 649 -31.46 5.06 -5.36
CA THR A 649 -30.62 5.55 -4.26
C THR A 649 -30.58 4.57 -3.07
N GLU A 650 -29.53 4.65 -2.25
CA GLU A 650 -29.43 3.89 -0.99
C GLU A 650 -30.67 4.07 -0.10
N SER A 651 -31.19 5.31 -0.02
CA SER A 651 -32.38 5.62 0.78
C SER A 651 -33.63 4.90 0.27
N ALA A 652 -33.78 4.74 -1.04
CA ALA A 652 -34.93 4.04 -1.64
C ALA A 652 -34.90 2.54 -1.25
N TYR A 653 -33.74 1.88 -1.35
CA TYR A 653 -33.59 0.48 -0.93
C TYR A 653 -33.81 0.31 0.58
N THR A 654 -33.31 1.24 1.39
CA THR A 654 -33.50 1.24 2.85
C THR A 654 -34.96 1.38 3.21
N SER A 655 -35.70 2.32 2.59
CA SER A 655 -37.13 2.52 2.82
C SER A 655 -37.95 1.28 2.43
N LYS A 656 -37.69 0.66 1.30
CA LYS A 656 -38.31 -0.61 0.88
C LYS A 656 -38.08 -1.73 1.85
N MET A 657 -36.83 -1.85 2.37
CA MET A 657 -36.46 -2.83 3.39
C MET A 657 -37.25 -2.61 4.70
N GLU A 658 -37.35 -1.37 5.15
CA GLU A 658 -38.11 -1.02 6.36
C GLU A 658 -39.62 -1.32 6.21
N ASP A 659 -40.19 -1.03 5.05
CA ASP A 659 -41.61 -1.33 4.79
C ASP A 659 -41.87 -2.85 4.81
N LEU A 660 -41.01 -3.66 4.24
CA LEU A 660 -41.11 -5.11 4.33
C LEU A 660 -40.93 -5.62 5.78
N LYS A 661 -39.99 -5.05 6.52
CA LYS A 661 -39.77 -5.42 7.94
C LYS A 661 -40.98 -5.12 8.79
N LYS A 662 -41.65 -3.98 8.62
CA LYS A 662 -42.91 -3.64 9.34
C LYS A 662 -43.97 -4.73 9.21
N LEU A 663 -44.01 -5.41 8.06
CA LEU A 663 -44.97 -6.47 7.79
C LEU A 663 -44.55 -7.81 8.36
N VAL A 664 -43.24 -8.09 8.36
CA VAL A 664 -42.65 -9.40 8.75
C VAL A 664 -42.32 -9.47 10.25
N ASP A 665 -41.86 -8.35 10.84
CA ASP A 665 -41.39 -8.30 12.24
C ASP A 665 -42.41 -8.85 13.26
N PRO A 666 -43.74 -8.60 13.14
CA PRO A 666 -44.70 -9.19 14.05
C PRO A 666 -44.67 -10.73 14.07
N ILE A 667 -44.52 -11.34 12.90
CA ILE A 667 -44.48 -12.79 12.74
C ILE A 667 -43.14 -13.35 13.28
N GLU A 668 -42.06 -12.67 12.95
CA GLU A 668 -40.70 -13.02 13.43
C GLU A 668 -40.62 -12.92 14.95
N ASN A 669 -41.25 -11.89 15.55
CA ASN A 669 -41.30 -11.71 16.99
C ASN A 669 -42.11 -12.83 17.65
N ARG A 670 -43.27 -13.26 17.12
CA ARG A 670 -44.02 -14.41 17.61
C ARG A 670 -43.20 -15.69 17.58
N TYR A 671 -42.48 -15.91 16.48
CA TYR A 671 -41.61 -17.10 16.33
C TYR A 671 -40.46 -17.11 17.33
N LYS A 672 -39.71 -16.01 17.43
CA LYS A 672 -38.56 -15.90 18.37
C LYS A 672 -38.98 -15.96 19.81
N ASP A 673 -40.17 -15.41 20.13
CA ASP A 673 -40.66 -15.40 21.51
C ASP A 673 -41.12 -16.80 21.99
N GLU A 674 -41.51 -17.71 21.11
CA GLU A 674 -41.93 -19.05 21.51
C GLU A 674 -40.80 -19.83 22.21
N ASP A 675 -39.59 -19.82 21.61
CA ASP A 675 -38.41 -20.44 22.19
C ASP A 675 -37.93 -19.68 23.44
N ALA A 676 -37.90 -18.36 23.39
CA ALA A 676 -37.49 -17.49 24.48
C ALA A 676 -38.45 -17.60 25.68
N ARG A 677 -39.74 -17.82 25.45
CA ARG A 677 -40.77 -18.04 26.50
C ARG A 677 -40.55 -19.36 27.26
N THR A 678 -40.20 -20.42 26.52
CA THR A 678 -39.85 -21.70 27.09
C THR A 678 -38.63 -21.59 28.00
N GLU A 679 -37.61 -20.86 27.60
CA GLU A 679 -36.42 -20.63 28.42
C GLU A 679 -36.75 -19.75 29.65
N ALA A 680 -37.43 -18.64 29.47
CA ALA A 680 -37.82 -17.75 30.57
C ALA A 680 -38.70 -18.42 31.58
N THR A 681 -39.63 -19.33 31.16
CA THR A 681 -40.46 -20.15 32.03
C THR A 681 -39.61 -21.09 32.89
N ARG A 682 -38.61 -21.74 32.29
CA ARG A 682 -37.67 -22.61 33.02
C ARG A 682 -36.88 -21.82 34.06
N ASP A 683 -36.45 -20.64 33.73
CA ASP A 683 -35.66 -19.76 34.62
C ASP A 683 -36.52 -19.28 35.82
N LEU A 684 -37.77 -18.88 35.59
CA LEU A 684 -38.71 -18.50 36.66
C LEU A 684 -38.97 -19.67 37.60
N LEU A 685 -39.27 -20.85 37.03
CA LEU A 685 -39.51 -22.05 37.86
C LEU A 685 -38.26 -22.44 38.66
N LYS A 686 -37.08 -22.34 38.07
CA LYS A 686 -35.80 -22.55 38.77
C LYS A 686 -35.64 -21.56 39.91
N CYS A 687 -35.88 -20.26 39.64
CA CYS A 687 -35.83 -19.22 40.67
C CYS A 687 -36.77 -19.50 41.84
N ILE A 688 -38.01 -19.94 41.56
CA ILE A 688 -38.98 -20.34 42.58
C ILE A 688 -38.47 -21.53 43.42
N VAL A 689 -37.90 -22.55 42.80
CA VAL A 689 -37.34 -23.73 43.49
C VAL A 689 -36.13 -23.29 44.34
N ASP A 690 -35.23 -22.48 43.80
CA ASP A 690 -34.05 -22.00 44.53
C ASP A 690 -34.44 -21.24 45.80
N TYR A 691 -35.44 -20.33 45.71
CA TYR A 691 -35.94 -19.64 46.91
C TYR A 691 -36.66 -20.54 47.88
N ARG A 692 -37.49 -21.51 47.44
CA ARG A 692 -38.14 -22.48 48.30
C ARG A 692 -37.13 -23.40 49.03
N THR A 693 -36.02 -23.70 48.39
CA THR A 693 -34.94 -24.48 49.01
C THR A 693 -34.14 -23.66 50.02
N ALA A 694 -33.88 -22.39 49.69
CA ALA A 694 -33.12 -21.49 50.54
C ALA A 694 -33.84 -21.12 51.86
N VAL A 695 -35.17 -21.19 51.93
CA VAL A 695 -35.94 -20.80 53.10
C VAL A 695 -35.98 -21.81 54.22
N ASP A 696 -35.48 -23.06 54.07
CA ASP A 696 -35.50 -24.09 55.14
C ASP A 696 -34.68 -23.74 56.38
N SER A 697 -33.74 -22.77 56.22
CA SER A 697 -32.91 -22.22 57.30
C SER A 697 -33.45 -20.91 57.93
N LEU A 698 -34.65 -20.42 57.54
CA LEU A 698 -35.19 -19.14 57.95
C LEU A 698 -36.23 -19.24 59.03
N PRO A 699 -36.51 -18.18 59.85
CA PRO A 699 -37.58 -18.11 60.79
C PRO A 699 -38.97 -18.29 60.13
N PRO A 700 -39.97 -18.85 60.90
CA PRO A 700 -41.28 -19.18 60.31
C PRO A 700 -41.99 -18.05 59.58
N LYS A 701 -41.87 -16.80 60.07
CA LYS A 701 -42.54 -15.64 59.50
C LYS A 701 -41.94 -15.23 58.17
N ASP A 702 -40.60 -15.21 58.03
CA ASP A 702 -39.89 -14.84 56.78
C ASP A 702 -40.04 -15.98 55.74
N LYS A 703 -40.05 -17.22 56.19
CA LYS A 703 -40.34 -18.42 55.38
C LYS A 703 -41.75 -18.31 54.79
N GLU A 704 -42.76 -17.96 55.56
CA GLU A 704 -44.13 -17.78 55.05
C GLU A 704 -44.22 -16.68 54.00
N LEU A 705 -43.54 -15.53 54.20
CA LEU A 705 -43.54 -14.43 53.24
C LEU A 705 -42.90 -14.82 51.91
N ILE A 706 -41.74 -15.46 51.90
CA ILE A 706 -41.06 -15.90 50.68
C ILE A 706 -41.86 -17.00 49.96
N VAL A 707 -42.39 -17.99 50.73
CA VAL A 707 -43.24 -19.02 50.12
C VAL A 707 -44.51 -18.43 49.51
N ASN A 708 -45.07 -17.41 50.10
CA ASN A 708 -46.24 -16.70 49.54
C ASN A 708 -45.91 -15.97 48.24
N GLU A 709 -44.77 -15.24 48.16
CA GLU A 709 -44.35 -14.61 46.92
C GLU A 709 -44.03 -15.62 45.80
N CYS A 710 -43.36 -16.73 46.14
CA CYS A 710 -43.15 -17.86 45.21
C CYS A 710 -44.46 -18.46 44.72
N THR A 711 -45.46 -18.62 45.62
CA THR A 711 -46.77 -19.17 45.25
C THR A 711 -47.57 -18.23 44.35
N LYS A 712 -47.50 -16.91 44.60
CA LYS A 712 -48.07 -15.89 43.71
C LYS A 712 -47.46 -15.92 42.31
N ALA A 713 -46.12 -16.02 42.24
CA ALA A 713 -45.43 -16.09 40.95
C ALA A 713 -45.77 -17.37 40.18
N GLU A 714 -45.84 -18.51 40.86
CA GLU A 714 -46.23 -19.81 40.28
C GLU A 714 -47.67 -19.82 39.80
N GLN A 715 -48.61 -19.24 40.59
CA GLN A 715 -50.00 -19.14 40.21
C GLN A 715 -50.18 -18.22 38.99
N TRP A 716 -49.52 -17.04 38.97
CA TRP A 716 -49.51 -16.15 37.84
C TRP A 716 -49.01 -16.82 36.56
N LEU A 717 -47.86 -17.56 36.66
CA LEU A 717 -47.32 -18.29 35.52
C LEU A 717 -48.29 -19.33 35.01
N ARG A 718 -48.95 -20.11 35.91
CA ARG A 718 -49.92 -21.16 35.55
C ARG A 718 -51.14 -20.58 34.85
N GLU A 719 -51.72 -19.49 35.35
CA GLU A 719 -52.87 -18.82 34.77
C GLU A 719 -52.51 -18.28 33.37
N LYS A 720 -51.38 -17.59 33.26
CA LYS A 720 -50.95 -16.99 31.96
C LYS A 720 -50.55 -18.09 30.96
N THR A 721 -49.92 -19.17 31.35
CA THR A 721 -49.63 -20.30 30.47
C THR A 721 -50.90 -20.94 29.94
N GLN A 722 -51.93 -21.15 30.80
CA GLN A 722 -53.22 -21.71 30.38
C GLN A 722 -53.95 -20.78 29.37
N GLU A 723 -53.90 -19.46 29.56
CA GLU A 723 -54.41 -18.49 28.57
C GLU A 723 -53.65 -18.63 27.26
N GLN A 724 -52.32 -18.67 27.31
CA GLN A 724 -51.45 -18.77 26.14
C GLN A 724 -51.66 -20.08 25.36
N ASP A 725 -51.80 -21.21 26.03
CA ASP A 725 -51.97 -22.53 25.40
C ASP A 725 -53.31 -22.64 24.64
N SER A 726 -54.28 -21.76 24.96
CA SER A 726 -55.56 -21.69 24.26
C SER A 726 -55.51 -20.88 22.97
N LEU A 727 -54.42 -20.11 22.73
CA LEU A 727 -54.29 -19.25 21.58
C LEU A 727 -53.54 -19.92 20.41
N PRO A 728 -53.97 -19.70 19.18
CA PRO A 728 -53.22 -20.15 18.03
C PRO A 728 -51.92 -19.31 17.87
N ARG A 729 -50.86 -19.93 17.30
CA ARG A 729 -49.52 -19.35 17.15
C ARG A 729 -49.47 -18.12 16.29
N ASN A 730 -50.42 -17.90 15.42
CA ASN A 730 -50.54 -16.76 14.53
C ASN A 730 -51.16 -15.51 15.15
N ILE A 731 -51.43 -15.54 16.44
CA ILE A 731 -51.93 -14.41 17.25
C ILE A 731 -50.81 -13.97 18.19
N ASP A 732 -50.73 -12.68 18.50
CA ASP A 732 -49.75 -12.16 19.44
C ASP A 732 -49.89 -12.83 20.82
N PRO A 733 -48.79 -13.26 21.45
CA PRO A 733 -48.81 -13.90 22.72
C PRO A 733 -49.45 -13.02 23.83
N VAL A 734 -50.24 -13.63 24.71
CA VAL A 734 -50.72 -13.00 25.94
C VAL A 734 -49.63 -13.07 27.04
N LEU A 735 -48.71 -13.99 26.88
CA LEU A 735 -47.57 -14.16 27.77
C LEU A 735 -46.27 -14.07 26.97
N TRP A 736 -45.67 -12.90 26.97
CA TRP A 736 -44.37 -12.68 26.33
C TRP A 736 -43.23 -13.16 27.21
N SER A 737 -42.13 -13.58 26.61
CA SER A 737 -40.90 -13.94 27.34
C SER A 737 -40.37 -12.78 28.19
N SER A 738 -40.55 -11.54 27.77
CA SER A 738 -40.25 -10.32 28.52
C SER A 738 -41.07 -10.21 29.82
N ASP A 739 -42.36 -10.59 29.80
CA ASP A 739 -43.23 -10.54 30.98
C ASP A 739 -42.79 -11.56 32.02
N ILE A 740 -42.39 -12.77 31.59
CA ILE A 740 -41.87 -13.79 32.45
C ILE A 740 -40.54 -13.35 33.09
N LYS A 741 -39.65 -12.74 32.31
CA LYS A 741 -38.39 -12.20 32.82
C LYS A 741 -38.63 -11.09 33.86
N SER A 742 -39.56 -10.16 33.55
CA SER A 742 -39.97 -9.11 34.47
C SER A 742 -40.52 -9.72 35.77
N LYS A 743 -41.33 -10.78 35.68
CA LYS A 743 -41.87 -11.48 36.84
C LYS A 743 -40.79 -12.19 37.66
N THR A 744 -39.78 -12.72 36.99
CA THR A 744 -38.62 -13.31 37.65
C THR A 744 -37.82 -12.26 38.43
N ASP A 745 -37.65 -11.06 37.84
CA ASP A 745 -36.98 -9.96 38.49
C ASP A 745 -37.77 -9.39 39.68
N GLU A 746 -39.11 -9.25 39.52
CA GLU A 746 -40.00 -8.90 40.65
C GLU A 746 -39.85 -9.87 41.81
N LEU A 747 -39.93 -11.18 41.56
CA LEU A 747 -39.76 -12.22 42.58
C LEU A 747 -38.37 -12.09 43.23
N ASN A 748 -37.33 -11.94 42.44
CA ASN A 748 -35.96 -11.78 42.94
C ASN A 748 -35.83 -10.53 43.85
N LEU A 749 -36.45 -9.43 43.46
CA LEU A 749 -36.42 -8.18 44.22
C LEU A 749 -37.18 -8.29 45.53
N ALA A 750 -38.38 -8.90 45.51
CA ALA A 750 -39.21 -9.16 46.69
C ALA A 750 -38.50 -10.08 47.70
N CYS A 751 -37.97 -11.21 47.22
CA CYS A 751 -37.28 -12.17 48.06
C CYS A 751 -35.96 -11.60 48.63
N LYS A 752 -35.16 -10.86 47.83
CA LYS A 752 -33.96 -10.19 48.29
C LYS A 752 -34.27 -9.08 49.32
N HIS A 753 -35.38 -8.38 49.18
CA HIS A 753 -35.82 -7.35 50.15
C HIS A 753 -36.13 -8.00 51.49
N ILE A 754 -36.92 -9.11 51.50
CA ILE A 754 -37.24 -9.88 52.73
C ILE A 754 -35.94 -10.38 53.40
N LEU A 755 -34.98 -10.86 52.63
CA LEU A 755 -33.68 -11.35 53.12
C LEU A 755 -32.77 -10.22 53.61
N ARG A 756 -32.81 -9.00 53.02
CA ARG A 756 -31.99 -7.82 53.37
C ARG A 756 -32.52 -7.07 54.60
N CYS A 757 -33.84 -6.99 54.81
CA CYS A 757 -34.42 -6.39 56.02
C CYS A 757 -33.91 -7.04 57.31
N ARG A 758 -33.33 -8.22 57.22
CA ARG A 758 -32.69 -8.94 58.31
C ARG A 758 -31.24 -8.57 58.57
N ALA A 759 -30.53 -8.01 57.56
CA ALA A 759 -29.11 -7.68 57.69
C ALA A 759 -28.83 -6.34 58.40
N SER A 760 -29.88 -5.63 58.88
CA SER A 760 -29.76 -4.45 59.72
C SER A 760 -30.19 -4.81 61.16
N PRO A 761 -29.26 -5.13 62.08
CA PRO A 761 -29.62 -5.28 63.49
C PRO A 761 -29.97 -3.90 64.07
N ASN A 762 -31.12 -3.88 64.82
CA ASN A 762 -31.62 -2.80 65.64
C ASN A 762 -30.50 -1.91 66.21
N ARG A 763 -30.53 -0.62 65.86
CA ARG A 763 -30.11 0.42 66.74
C ARG A 763 -31.38 1.12 67.24
N SER A 764 -31.92 0.59 68.37
CA SER A 764 -32.81 1.36 69.24
C SER A 764 -32.19 1.40 70.62
N ASP A 765 -32.12 2.60 71.18
CA ASP A 765 -32.06 2.98 72.58
C ASP A 765 -30.77 2.72 73.37
N GLN A 766 -29.98 3.77 73.51
CA GLN A 766 -29.56 4.22 74.81
C GLN A 766 -29.40 5.76 74.80
N GLN A 767 -30.48 6.45 75.25
CA GLN A 767 -30.31 7.69 75.98
C GLN A 767 -29.58 7.32 77.29
N ASP A 768 -28.55 8.10 77.66
CA ASP A 768 -28.54 8.86 78.89
C ASP A 768 -27.23 9.64 79.09
N THR A 769 -27.44 10.89 79.22
CA THR A 769 -27.06 11.80 80.32
C THR A 769 -25.59 11.90 80.77
N SER A 770 -25.27 13.15 80.85
CA SER A 770 -24.43 13.88 81.82
C SER A 770 -23.01 14.25 81.40
N ASP A 771 -22.84 15.46 81.13
CA ASP A 771 -22.30 16.55 82.02
C ASP A 771 -20.76 16.63 82.18
N HIS A 772 -20.33 17.79 81.84
CA HIS A 772 -19.21 18.58 82.45
C HIS A 772 -17.78 17.97 82.32
N THR A 773 -17.00 18.59 81.53
CA THR A 773 -16.07 19.75 81.78
C THR A 773 -15.31 20.05 80.51
#